data_eb7808033d271af1b932b1c7b45b54b3
#
_entry.id   eb7808033d271af1b932b1c7b45b54b3
#
_cell.length_a   1.000
_cell.length_b   1.000
_cell.length_c   1.000
_cell.angle_alpha   90.00
_cell.angle_beta   90.00
_cell.angle_gamma   90.00
#
_symmetry.space_group_name_H-M   'P 1'
#
loop_
_entity.id
_entity.type
_entity.pdbx_description
1 polymer ?
#
loop_
_entity_poly.entity_id
_entity_poly.type
_entity_poly.pdbx_seq_one_letter_code
_entity_poly.pdbx_strand_id
1 'polypeptide(L)'
;MSCKITLIGAGSVVFAKNLIGDVLQFPELSDATICLMDIDPARLKVAEVMTRKMIAALKVKAKVVATLDRREAVRGARYVICTIQVGGYKPGTVIDFEIPRKYGLLQTIGDTLGIGGIFRALRTIPAINAVARDIAEVGAPGCLLLNYTNPMAMNCMGVERAVGIPHVGLCHSVQGTSQMLANFARLPYEDVSYLVAGINHMAFFLKFEYKGQDAYPLLFSLLEDPEFKQEKVRMEMMRRTGYFVTESSEHQSEYVPYFIHHGKKVIDQFDIPIDEYLRRCEAIIGTWEKTEAELLGTDAKTGIAIRPQTHEYGSYIIHSSQTNKPRVVYGNVPNRGLIDNLPAHACVEVPCLVDGQGIQPTHIGNLPPQLAAICRTNVNVQDLTVEAALTGKREHIYHAAMLDPHTATVLPLDKIWALCDDLIEAHQKVGLLGAFAPTIPNTGKALKGTGDRIVAEARVRPSTKKGFVQAEVVAKNPRPKAVTVALSVQALPFAGTGEAGKAITVTLALPAGKSVRKDVALPYPGDAKAGLRIVLESKSKLASTDLFLRDGLSRPRTVLQGSAKEGAPFEVRLSGFPAAEGTIGRKGDRIALRVAVDDSKITPDSRPWEGSCLELFFAAGDGEPVQQFFVVPQPGAKKALLLDRTLKPLPAAQSAIRCAPSKKGAGYEVEVEIPFKAAGLDPKAGNFLFDIYARLTALGDAHSGGSGSLSGHFESHVDSSYSALVETGAAE
;
A
#
# COMPACT_ATOMS: atom_id res chain seq x y z
N MET A 1 -19.96 2.01 24.37
CA MET A 1 -20.49 2.86 23.27
C MET A 1 -20.65 2.00 22.05
N SER A 2 -21.83 2.02 21.43
CA SER A 2 -22.10 1.26 20.19
C SER A 2 -21.13 1.73 19.09
N CYS A 3 -20.32 0.84 18.51
CA CYS A 3 -19.39 1.15 17.42
C CYS A 3 -20.05 0.88 16.07
N LYS A 4 -19.62 1.63 15.04
CA LYS A 4 -20.01 1.35 13.65
C LYS A 4 -18.93 0.48 13.00
N ILE A 5 -19.37 -0.68 12.47
CA ILE A 5 -18.57 -1.64 11.72
C ILE A 5 -19.10 -1.66 10.30
N THR A 6 -18.28 -1.31 9.33
CA THR A 6 -18.66 -1.23 7.92
C THR A 6 -18.05 -2.37 7.13
N LEU A 7 -18.84 -3.08 6.33
CA LEU A 7 -18.38 -4.07 5.37
C LEU A 7 -18.46 -3.48 3.95
N ILE A 8 -17.33 -3.39 3.28
CA ILE A 8 -17.21 -3.01 1.87
C ILE A 8 -17.05 -4.29 1.05
N GLY A 9 -17.97 -4.54 0.12
CA GLY A 9 -18.11 -5.81 -0.58
C GLY A 9 -18.99 -6.81 0.19
N ALA A 10 -20.03 -6.30 0.86
CA ALA A 10 -20.93 -7.10 1.70
C ALA A 10 -21.68 -8.20 0.92
N GLY A 11 -21.76 -8.10 -0.41
CA GLY A 11 -22.33 -9.13 -1.28
C GLY A 11 -21.53 -10.44 -1.33
N SER A 12 -20.36 -10.52 -0.70
CA SER A 12 -19.65 -11.77 -0.38
C SER A 12 -20.34 -12.48 0.79
N VAL A 13 -21.56 -12.99 0.55
CA VAL A 13 -22.53 -13.41 1.57
C VAL A 13 -21.97 -14.46 2.54
N VAL A 14 -21.21 -15.44 2.07
CA VAL A 14 -20.66 -16.50 2.94
C VAL A 14 -19.67 -15.91 3.94
N PHE A 15 -18.78 -15.06 3.48
CA PHE A 15 -17.77 -14.41 4.31
C PHE A 15 -18.39 -13.38 5.26
N ALA A 16 -19.29 -12.55 4.74
CA ALA A 16 -20.04 -11.59 5.54
C ALA A 16 -20.87 -12.27 6.66
N LYS A 17 -21.48 -13.44 6.37
CA LYS A 17 -22.23 -14.23 7.35
C LYS A 17 -21.34 -14.65 8.53
N ASN A 18 -20.15 -15.19 8.27
CA ASN A 18 -19.25 -15.62 9.33
C ASN A 18 -18.78 -14.44 10.19
N LEU A 19 -18.25 -13.39 9.56
CA LEU A 19 -17.75 -12.20 10.28
C LEU A 19 -18.82 -11.50 11.11
N ILE A 20 -20.00 -11.26 10.53
CA ILE A 20 -21.11 -10.61 11.24
C ILE A 20 -21.60 -11.52 12.37
N GLY A 21 -21.70 -12.83 12.10
CA GLY A 21 -22.09 -13.81 13.10
C GLY A 21 -21.15 -13.83 14.30
N ASP A 22 -19.85 -13.87 14.05
CA ASP A 22 -18.83 -13.87 15.09
C ASP A 22 -18.85 -12.57 15.90
N VAL A 23 -18.95 -11.41 15.23
CA VAL A 23 -19.02 -10.11 15.89
C VAL A 23 -20.24 -10.01 16.81
N LEU A 24 -21.42 -10.39 16.32
CA LEU A 24 -22.68 -10.24 17.06
C LEU A 24 -22.84 -11.24 18.21
N GLN A 25 -22.06 -12.32 18.25
CA GLN A 25 -22.02 -13.25 19.36
C GLN A 25 -21.15 -12.77 20.55
N PHE A 26 -20.37 -11.69 20.39
CA PHE A 26 -19.73 -11.03 21.53
C PHE A 26 -20.75 -10.12 22.23
N PRO A 27 -21.04 -10.32 23.52
CA PRO A 27 -22.01 -9.49 24.26
C PRO A 27 -21.70 -8.00 24.19
N GLU A 28 -20.41 -7.63 24.21
CA GLU A 28 -19.90 -6.27 24.19
C GLU A 28 -20.08 -5.58 22.82
N LEU A 29 -20.34 -6.35 21.75
CA LEU A 29 -20.59 -5.85 20.39
C LEU A 29 -22.03 -6.06 19.92
N SER A 30 -22.89 -6.60 20.79
CA SER A 30 -24.29 -6.97 20.47
C SER A 30 -25.21 -5.79 20.14
N ASP A 31 -24.78 -4.56 20.39
CA ASP A 31 -25.50 -3.30 20.05
C ASP A 31 -24.83 -2.52 18.91
N ALA A 32 -23.82 -3.10 18.23
CA ALA A 32 -23.08 -2.45 17.15
C ALA A 32 -23.98 -2.04 15.98
N THR A 33 -23.56 -1.00 15.27
CA THR A 33 -24.15 -0.65 13.96
C THR A 33 -23.37 -1.36 12.86
N ILE A 34 -24.00 -2.32 12.19
CA ILE A 34 -23.46 -3.02 11.01
C ILE A 34 -23.87 -2.26 9.77
N CYS A 35 -22.90 -1.67 9.09
CA CYS A 35 -23.12 -0.97 7.82
C CYS A 35 -22.65 -1.84 6.66
N LEU A 36 -23.54 -2.15 5.74
CA LEU A 36 -23.27 -2.99 4.58
C LEU A 36 -23.19 -2.10 3.34
N MET A 37 -22.14 -2.27 2.58
CA MET A 37 -21.96 -1.58 1.31
C MET A 37 -21.55 -2.59 0.22
N ASP A 38 -22.22 -2.51 -0.91
CA ASP A 38 -21.83 -3.19 -2.14
C ASP A 38 -22.17 -2.32 -3.34
N ILE A 39 -21.50 -2.56 -4.47
CA ILE A 39 -21.83 -1.89 -5.73
C ILE A 39 -23.01 -2.53 -6.46
N ASP A 40 -23.31 -3.78 -6.12
CA ASP A 40 -24.42 -4.54 -6.68
C ASP A 40 -25.63 -4.50 -5.72
N PRO A 41 -26.73 -3.85 -6.12
CA PRO A 41 -27.90 -3.70 -5.26
C PRO A 41 -28.60 -5.03 -4.93
N ALA A 42 -28.54 -6.03 -5.81
CA ALA A 42 -29.14 -7.34 -5.54
C ALA A 42 -28.33 -8.09 -4.48
N ARG A 43 -27.01 -8.10 -4.61
CA ARG A 43 -26.10 -8.69 -3.62
C ARG A 43 -26.20 -7.97 -2.26
N LEU A 44 -26.27 -6.64 -2.27
CA LEU A 44 -26.46 -5.85 -1.05
C LEU A 44 -27.77 -6.22 -0.34
N LYS A 45 -28.85 -6.40 -1.11
CA LYS A 45 -30.16 -6.81 -0.55
C LYS A 45 -30.12 -8.16 0.14
N VAL A 46 -29.45 -9.15 -0.47
CA VAL A 46 -29.26 -10.48 0.13
C VAL A 46 -28.49 -10.36 1.46
N ALA A 47 -27.40 -9.60 1.48
CA ALA A 47 -26.58 -9.37 2.68
C ALA A 47 -27.39 -8.66 3.78
N GLU A 48 -28.22 -7.67 3.43
CA GLU A 48 -29.11 -6.97 4.37
C GLU A 48 -30.11 -7.93 5.01
N VAL A 49 -30.83 -8.69 4.20
CA VAL A 49 -31.83 -9.65 4.69
C VAL A 49 -31.18 -10.72 5.58
N MET A 50 -30.04 -11.24 5.16
CA MET A 50 -29.26 -12.19 5.96
C MET A 50 -28.91 -11.62 7.32
N THR A 51 -28.33 -10.41 7.35
CA THR A 51 -27.89 -9.77 8.59
C THR A 51 -29.05 -9.48 9.53
N ARG A 52 -30.21 -9.03 9.02
CA ARG A 52 -31.44 -8.81 9.83
C ARG A 52 -31.98 -10.12 10.43
N LYS A 53 -31.98 -11.22 9.65
CA LYS A 53 -32.35 -12.55 10.15
C LYS A 53 -31.40 -13.03 11.25
N MET A 54 -30.09 -12.78 11.10
CA MET A 54 -29.09 -13.13 12.14
C MET A 54 -29.29 -12.36 13.42
N ILE A 55 -29.51 -11.04 13.36
CA ILE A 55 -29.80 -10.19 14.52
C ILE A 55 -31.07 -10.70 15.27
N ALA A 56 -32.12 -11.03 14.52
CA ALA A 56 -33.36 -11.58 15.11
C ALA A 56 -33.10 -12.94 15.76
N ALA A 57 -32.36 -13.85 15.11
CA ALA A 57 -32.06 -15.18 15.65
C ALA A 57 -31.19 -15.12 16.91
N LEU A 58 -30.19 -14.21 16.93
CA LEU A 58 -29.31 -13.96 18.08
C LEU A 58 -30.00 -13.14 19.20
N LYS A 59 -31.15 -12.52 18.91
CA LYS A 59 -31.89 -11.64 19.84
C LYS A 59 -31.02 -10.47 20.35
N VAL A 60 -30.17 -9.92 19.51
CA VAL A 60 -29.27 -8.80 19.82
C VAL A 60 -29.86 -7.45 19.41
N LYS A 61 -29.28 -6.34 19.91
CA LYS A 61 -29.79 -4.97 19.68
C LYS A 61 -29.05 -4.25 18.53
N ALA A 62 -28.24 -4.96 17.74
CA ALA A 62 -27.49 -4.39 16.63
C ALA A 62 -28.41 -3.73 15.59
N LYS A 63 -27.89 -2.68 14.95
CA LYS A 63 -28.58 -1.97 13.86
C LYS A 63 -27.96 -2.33 12.53
N VAL A 64 -28.77 -2.35 11.46
CA VAL A 64 -28.31 -2.58 10.08
C VAL A 64 -28.58 -1.35 9.24
N VAL A 65 -27.56 -0.88 8.56
CA VAL A 65 -27.63 0.14 7.52
C VAL A 65 -27.09 -0.49 6.23
N ALA A 66 -27.78 -0.29 5.10
CA ALA A 66 -27.32 -0.75 3.79
C ALA A 66 -27.27 0.45 2.84
N THR A 67 -26.18 0.61 2.11
CA THR A 67 -26.00 1.72 1.18
C THR A 67 -25.13 1.31 -0.01
N LEU A 68 -25.38 1.90 -1.18
CA LEU A 68 -24.53 1.78 -2.37
C LEU A 68 -23.42 2.84 -2.38
N ASP A 69 -23.50 3.85 -1.50
CA ASP A 69 -22.52 4.91 -1.39
C ASP A 69 -21.41 4.53 -0.40
N ARG A 70 -20.21 4.35 -0.96
CA ARG A 70 -19.03 3.97 -0.19
C ARG A 70 -18.66 5.01 0.87
N ARG A 71 -18.74 6.29 0.52
CA ARG A 71 -18.36 7.38 1.42
C ARG A 71 -19.36 7.51 2.59
N GLU A 72 -20.64 7.32 2.33
CA GLU A 72 -21.67 7.24 3.37
C GLU A 72 -21.43 6.02 4.27
N ALA A 73 -21.09 4.88 3.67
CA ALA A 73 -20.81 3.65 4.42
C ALA A 73 -19.70 3.82 5.45
N VAL A 74 -18.57 4.43 5.06
CA VAL A 74 -17.40 4.61 5.95
C VAL A 74 -17.53 5.79 6.91
N ARG A 75 -18.46 6.73 6.69
CA ARG A 75 -18.65 7.91 7.56
C ARG A 75 -18.87 7.50 9.01
N GLY A 76 -17.96 7.95 9.89
CA GLY A 76 -18.01 7.64 11.33
C GLY A 76 -17.78 6.17 11.68
N ALA A 77 -17.34 5.33 10.74
CA ALA A 77 -16.99 3.94 11.00
C ALA A 77 -15.73 3.86 11.88
N ARG A 78 -15.74 2.99 12.89
CA ARG A 78 -14.57 2.69 13.72
C ARG A 78 -13.75 1.55 13.11
N TYR A 79 -14.43 0.64 12.40
CA TYR A 79 -13.81 -0.49 11.69
C TYR A 79 -14.41 -0.59 10.32
N VAL A 80 -13.56 -0.81 9.33
CA VAL A 80 -13.96 -1.08 7.94
C VAL A 80 -13.36 -2.40 7.50
N ILE A 81 -14.21 -3.35 7.17
CA ILE A 81 -13.83 -4.66 6.64
C ILE A 81 -13.97 -4.62 5.12
N CYS A 82 -12.91 -4.91 4.38
CA CYS A 82 -12.89 -4.90 2.93
C CYS A 82 -12.78 -6.32 2.38
N THR A 83 -13.76 -6.71 1.54
CA THR A 83 -13.88 -8.05 0.94
C THR A 83 -14.26 -7.96 -0.55
N ILE A 84 -13.71 -6.98 -1.26
CA ILE A 84 -14.05 -6.73 -2.67
C ILE A 84 -13.29 -7.65 -3.63
N GLN A 85 -13.88 -7.88 -4.80
CA GLN A 85 -13.21 -8.51 -5.93
C GLN A 85 -13.46 -7.67 -7.19
N VAL A 86 -12.52 -6.80 -7.50
CA VAL A 86 -12.62 -5.91 -8.68
C VAL A 86 -12.55 -6.73 -9.96
N GLY A 87 -13.56 -6.54 -10.83
CA GLY A 87 -13.71 -7.29 -12.07
C GLY A 87 -14.36 -8.67 -11.92
N GLY A 88 -14.58 -9.16 -10.69
CA GLY A 88 -15.26 -10.41 -10.39
C GLY A 88 -14.62 -11.65 -11.02
N TYR A 89 -15.36 -12.77 -11.06
CA TYR A 89 -14.96 -13.96 -11.80
C TYR A 89 -14.90 -13.67 -13.30
N LYS A 90 -15.99 -13.18 -13.87
CA LYS A 90 -16.10 -12.71 -15.25
C LYS A 90 -16.30 -11.18 -15.24
N PRO A 91 -15.52 -10.43 -16.03
CA PRO A 91 -14.45 -10.88 -16.92
C PRO A 91 -13.08 -11.00 -16.25
N GLY A 92 -12.85 -10.41 -15.06
CA GLY A 92 -11.53 -10.19 -14.50
C GLY A 92 -10.68 -11.44 -14.34
N THR A 93 -11.13 -12.40 -13.52
CA THR A 93 -10.37 -13.66 -13.26
C THR A 93 -10.22 -14.51 -14.52
N VAL A 94 -11.25 -14.57 -15.36
CA VAL A 94 -11.16 -15.34 -16.62
C VAL A 94 -10.08 -14.79 -17.55
N ILE A 95 -9.94 -13.49 -17.66
CA ILE A 95 -8.84 -12.83 -18.42
C ILE A 95 -7.48 -13.23 -17.85
N ASP A 96 -7.34 -13.19 -16.50
CA ASP A 96 -6.10 -13.54 -15.80
C ASP A 96 -5.64 -14.98 -16.04
N PHE A 97 -6.53 -15.88 -16.44
CA PHE A 97 -6.23 -17.28 -16.72
C PHE A 97 -6.12 -17.59 -18.22
N GLU A 98 -7.09 -17.15 -19.02
CA GLU A 98 -7.18 -17.50 -20.43
C GLU A 98 -6.05 -16.92 -21.29
N ILE A 99 -5.61 -15.69 -20.99
CA ILE A 99 -4.51 -15.09 -21.74
C ILE A 99 -3.18 -15.75 -21.42
N PRO A 100 -2.74 -15.93 -20.16
CA PRO A 100 -1.52 -16.68 -19.85
C PRO A 100 -1.50 -18.09 -20.42
N ARG A 101 -2.63 -18.79 -20.41
CA ARG A 101 -2.75 -20.14 -21.01
C ARG A 101 -2.38 -20.16 -22.49
N LYS A 102 -2.71 -19.13 -23.27
CA LYS A 102 -2.32 -19.03 -24.69
C LYS A 102 -0.80 -18.99 -24.89
N TYR A 103 -0.08 -18.54 -23.88
CA TYR A 103 1.38 -18.51 -23.85
C TYR A 103 1.99 -19.80 -23.25
N GLY A 104 1.16 -20.75 -22.81
CA GLY A 104 1.61 -21.96 -22.13
C GLY A 104 1.91 -21.77 -20.64
N LEU A 105 1.60 -20.59 -20.08
CA LEU A 105 1.75 -20.32 -18.66
C LEU A 105 0.50 -20.77 -17.91
N LEU A 106 0.60 -21.92 -17.24
CA LEU A 106 -0.48 -22.54 -16.47
C LEU A 106 -0.47 -21.99 -15.04
N GLN A 107 -1.65 -21.82 -14.46
CA GLN A 107 -1.84 -21.34 -13.08
C GLN A 107 -2.81 -22.26 -12.33
N THR A 108 -2.71 -22.27 -11.01
CA THR A 108 -3.63 -22.99 -10.11
C THR A 108 -4.68 -22.05 -9.54
N ILE A 109 -4.27 -21.05 -8.77
CA ILE A 109 -5.13 -20.06 -8.11
C ILE A 109 -4.97 -18.66 -8.72
N GLY A 110 -3.76 -18.21 -9.01
CA GLY A 110 -3.46 -16.97 -9.75
C GLY A 110 -4.08 -15.69 -9.19
N ASP A 111 -4.47 -15.66 -7.91
CA ASP A 111 -5.19 -14.53 -7.32
C ASP A 111 -4.36 -13.64 -6.41
N THR A 112 -3.18 -14.09 -6.01
CA THR A 112 -2.35 -13.43 -5.00
C THR A 112 -0.93 -13.11 -5.49
N LEU A 113 -0.23 -14.07 -6.08
CA LEU A 113 1.10 -13.89 -6.66
C LEU A 113 1.10 -14.40 -8.11
N GLY A 114 2.23 -14.25 -8.80
CA GLY A 114 2.32 -14.59 -10.21
C GLY A 114 1.63 -13.58 -11.13
N ILE A 115 1.54 -13.92 -12.42
CA ILE A 115 0.99 -13.01 -13.44
C ILE A 115 -0.47 -12.63 -13.16
N GLY A 116 -1.30 -13.57 -12.71
CA GLY A 116 -2.69 -13.30 -12.33
C GLY A 116 -2.76 -12.34 -11.12
N GLY A 117 -1.92 -12.56 -10.10
CA GLY A 117 -1.80 -11.67 -8.94
C GLY A 117 -1.39 -10.25 -9.31
N ILE A 118 -0.41 -10.10 -10.23
CA ILE A 118 0.00 -8.79 -10.76
C ILE A 118 -1.20 -8.03 -11.34
N PHE A 119 -1.94 -8.64 -12.27
CA PHE A 119 -3.06 -7.96 -12.94
C PHE A 119 -4.25 -7.74 -12.01
N ARG A 120 -4.48 -8.65 -11.08
CA ARG A 120 -5.49 -8.46 -10.04
C ARG A 120 -5.14 -7.29 -9.10
N ALA A 121 -3.86 -7.13 -8.71
CA ALA A 121 -3.41 -5.99 -7.92
C ALA A 121 -3.59 -4.66 -8.67
N LEU A 122 -3.19 -4.59 -9.94
CA LEU A 122 -3.30 -3.37 -10.76
C LEU A 122 -4.73 -2.82 -10.81
N ARG A 123 -5.76 -3.68 -10.80
CA ARG A 123 -7.15 -3.25 -10.77
C ARG A 123 -7.72 -3.05 -9.36
N THR A 124 -7.13 -3.71 -8.34
CA THR A 124 -7.67 -3.69 -6.98
C THR A 124 -7.09 -2.55 -6.13
N ILE A 125 -5.78 -2.27 -6.23
CA ILE A 125 -5.10 -1.22 -5.46
C ILE A 125 -5.80 0.14 -5.60
N PRO A 126 -6.20 0.62 -6.81
CA PRO A 126 -6.91 1.88 -6.92
C PRO A 126 -8.24 1.91 -6.15
N ALA A 127 -8.99 0.81 -6.17
CA ALA A 127 -10.27 0.70 -5.48
C ALA A 127 -10.10 0.71 -3.95
N ILE A 128 -9.14 -0.05 -3.42
CA ILE A 128 -8.83 -0.07 -1.98
C ILE A 128 -8.28 1.28 -1.51
N ASN A 129 -7.41 1.90 -2.30
CA ASN A 129 -6.91 3.24 -1.98
C ASN A 129 -8.03 4.28 -1.97
N ALA A 130 -9.06 4.13 -2.79
CA ALA A 130 -10.24 4.99 -2.72
C ALA A 130 -11.05 4.78 -1.43
N VAL A 131 -11.20 3.52 -0.97
CA VAL A 131 -11.77 3.22 0.35
C VAL A 131 -10.92 3.84 1.46
N ALA A 132 -9.60 3.67 1.40
CA ALA A 132 -8.68 4.20 2.40
C ALA A 132 -8.74 5.74 2.50
N ARG A 133 -8.85 6.45 1.37
CA ARG A 133 -9.04 7.91 1.35
C ARG A 133 -10.36 8.32 2.00
N ASP A 134 -11.46 7.63 1.67
CA ASP A 134 -12.74 7.93 2.32
C ASP A 134 -12.66 7.68 3.84
N ILE A 135 -11.95 6.65 4.28
CA ILE A 135 -11.72 6.40 5.73
C ILE A 135 -10.93 7.56 6.35
N ALA A 136 -9.88 8.02 5.71
CA ALA A 136 -9.07 9.13 6.19
C ALA A 136 -9.87 10.44 6.34
N GLU A 137 -10.82 10.68 5.42
CA GLU A 137 -11.58 11.94 5.39
C GLU A 137 -12.84 11.92 6.26
N VAL A 138 -13.57 10.81 6.31
CA VAL A 138 -14.89 10.74 6.96
C VAL A 138 -15.05 9.61 7.97
N GLY A 139 -14.07 8.74 8.14
CA GLY A 139 -14.04 7.70 9.17
C GLY A 139 -13.96 8.30 10.58
N ALA A 140 -14.21 7.49 11.59
CA ALA A 140 -13.96 7.90 12.96
C ALA A 140 -12.43 8.04 13.20
N PRO A 141 -11.98 8.91 14.09
CA PRO A 141 -10.56 9.02 14.43
C PRO A 141 -9.96 7.66 14.80
N GLY A 142 -8.84 7.30 14.16
CA GLY A 142 -8.19 6.00 14.34
C GLY A 142 -9.00 4.82 13.77
N CYS A 143 -9.85 5.05 12.77
CA CYS A 143 -10.57 3.98 12.07
C CYS A 143 -9.59 2.96 11.49
N LEU A 144 -9.83 1.68 11.75
CA LEU A 144 -8.98 0.57 11.30
C LEU A 144 -9.57 -0.09 10.07
N LEU A 145 -8.77 -0.21 9.01
CA LEU A 145 -9.10 -1.00 7.82
C LEU A 145 -8.62 -2.45 8.01
N LEU A 146 -9.57 -3.39 7.97
CA LEU A 146 -9.35 -4.83 8.01
C LEU A 146 -9.49 -5.36 6.58
N ASN A 147 -8.37 -5.63 5.92
CA ASN A 147 -8.37 -6.05 4.52
C ASN A 147 -8.32 -7.57 4.39
N TYR A 148 -9.34 -8.16 3.76
CA TYR A 148 -9.39 -9.57 3.38
C TYR A 148 -9.27 -9.78 1.86
N THR A 149 -9.09 -8.69 1.11
CA THR A 149 -9.04 -8.72 -0.35
C THR A 149 -7.65 -9.10 -0.84
N ASN A 150 -7.56 -10.12 -1.71
CA ASN A 150 -6.34 -10.45 -2.43
C ASN A 150 -6.14 -9.58 -3.70
N PRO A 151 -4.88 -9.35 -4.08
CA PRO A 151 -3.61 -9.73 -3.46
C PRO A 151 -3.32 -8.99 -2.17
N MET A 152 -3.29 -9.70 -1.06
CA MET A 152 -3.26 -9.14 0.29
C MET A 152 -2.11 -8.16 0.51
N ALA A 153 -0.87 -8.64 0.34
CA ALA A 153 0.32 -7.84 0.60
C ALA A 153 0.40 -6.61 -0.32
N MET A 154 0.14 -6.77 -1.63
CA MET A 154 0.17 -5.65 -2.58
C MET A 154 -0.90 -4.61 -2.27
N ASN A 155 -2.09 -5.03 -1.86
CA ASN A 155 -3.16 -4.12 -1.46
C ASN A 155 -2.78 -3.33 -0.19
N CYS A 156 -2.21 -3.99 0.83
CA CYS A 156 -1.74 -3.33 2.05
C CYS A 156 -0.58 -2.36 1.76
N MET A 157 0.40 -2.76 0.94
CA MET A 157 1.47 -1.87 0.48
C MET A 157 0.94 -0.66 -0.29
N GLY A 158 -0.10 -0.87 -1.13
CA GLY A 158 -0.77 0.21 -1.85
C GLY A 158 -1.43 1.22 -0.92
N VAL A 159 -2.14 0.76 0.13
CA VAL A 159 -2.75 1.62 1.15
C VAL A 159 -1.69 2.37 1.95
N GLU A 160 -0.64 1.67 2.41
CA GLU A 160 0.46 2.26 3.17
C GLU A 160 1.14 3.39 2.40
N ARG A 161 1.49 3.14 1.13
CA ARG A 161 2.24 4.09 0.29
C ARG A 161 1.40 5.24 -0.25
N ALA A 162 0.09 5.03 -0.43
CA ALA A 162 -0.78 6.03 -1.06
C ALA A 162 -1.55 6.89 -0.05
N VAL A 163 -1.85 6.38 1.15
CA VAL A 163 -2.76 7.02 2.12
C VAL A 163 -2.22 6.97 3.55
N GLY A 164 -1.66 5.84 3.98
CA GLY A 164 -1.02 5.70 5.30
C GLY A 164 -1.99 5.62 6.49
N ILE A 165 -3.23 5.13 6.30
CA ILE A 165 -4.18 4.93 7.40
C ILE A 165 -3.86 3.65 8.20
N PRO A 166 -4.35 3.51 9.46
CA PRO A 166 -4.27 2.26 10.20
C PRO A 166 -4.94 1.12 9.42
N HIS A 167 -4.19 0.06 9.13
CA HIS A 167 -4.70 -1.09 8.39
C HIS A 167 -3.97 -2.38 8.78
N VAL A 168 -4.63 -3.50 8.51
CA VAL A 168 -4.04 -4.84 8.58
C VAL A 168 -4.67 -5.74 7.54
N GLY A 169 -3.85 -6.55 6.88
CA GLY A 169 -4.30 -7.64 6.03
C GLY A 169 -4.53 -8.91 6.84
N LEU A 170 -5.64 -9.61 6.58
CA LEU A 170 -6.05 -10.79 7.32
C LEU A 170 -6.23 -11.98 6.40
N CYS A 171 -5.62 -13.10 6.76
CA CYS A 171 -5.69 -14.38 6.06
C CYS A 171 -5.99 -15.51 7.03
N HIS A 172 -6.63 -16.58 6.55
CA HIS A 172 -6.91 -17.79 7.33
C HIS A 172 -5.75 -18.79 7.29
N SER A 173 -4.72 -18.53 6.49
CA SER A 173 -3.66 -19.48 6.17
C SER A 173 -2.90 -19.98 7.39
N VAL A 174 -2.60 -19.11 8.36
CA VAL A 174 -1.88 -19.50 9.58
C VAL A 174 -2.75 -20.40 10.46
N GLN A 175 -4.00 -20.00 10.74
CA GLN A 175 -4.93 -20.78 11.57
C GLN A 175 -5.24 -22.13 10.92
N GLY A 176 -5.61 -22.13 9.63
CA GLY A 176 -5.95 -23.35 8.91
C GLY A 176 -4.78 -24.32 8.84
N THR A 177 -3.58 -23.80 8.56
CA THR A 177 -2.38 -24.65 8.47
C THR A 177 -1.95 -25.19 9.84
N SER A 178 -2.00 -24.38 10.92
CA SER A 178 -1.64 -24.86 12.26
C SER A 178 -2.55 -25.99 12.74
N GLN A 179 -3.87 -25.86 12.50
CA GLN A 179 -4.82 -26.92 12.80
C GLN A 179 -4.58 -28.18 11.95
N MET A 180 -4.30 -27.99 10.66
CA MET A 180 -3.99 -29.08 9.74
C MET A 180 -2.72 -29.84 10.17
N LEU A 181 -1.65 -29.12 10.53
CA LEU A 181 -0.41 -29.74 11.01
C LEU A 181 -0.60 -30.51 12.32
N ALA A 182 -1.40 -29.97 13.27
CA ALA A 182 -1.77 -30.69 14.48
C ALA A 182 -2.52 -31.98 14.14
N ASN A 183 -3.46 -31.95 13.20
CA ASN A 183 -4.19 -33.14 12.74
C ASN A 183 -3.25 -34.15 12.07
N PHE A 184 -2.32 -33.71 11.22
CA PHE A 184 -1.32 -34.59 10.58
C PHE A 184 -0.45 -35.29 11.62
N ALA A 185 0.03 -34.55 12.62
CA ALA A 185 0.83 -35.09 13.71
C ALA A 185 -0.01 -35.80 14.77
N ARG A 186 -1.34 -35.87 14.62
CA ARG A 186 -2.32 -36.45 15.58
C ARG A 186 -2.19 -35.86 16.99
N LEU A 187 -2.00 -34.54 17.07
CA LEU A 187 -1.83 -33.79 18.32
C LEU A 187 -3.14 -33.05 18.69
N PRO A 188 -3.54 -32.99 19.97
CA PRO A 188 -4.55 -32.08 20.44
C PRO A 188 -4.16 -30.64 20.17
N TYR A 189 -4.98 -29.89 19.42
CA TYR A 189 -4.63 -28.55 18.96
C TYR A 189 -4.45 -27.54 20.10
N GLU A 190 -5.18 -27.70 21.19
CA GLU A 190 -5.09 -26.89 22.40
C GLU A 190 -3.73 -26.93 23.10
N ASP A 191 -2.97 -27.99 22.88
CA ASP A 191 -1.63 -28.19 23.42
C ASP A 191 -0.50 -27.77 22.44
N VAL A 192 -0.86 -27.29 21.24
CA VAL A 192 0.10 -26.89 20.20
C VAL A 192 0.41 -25.40 20.31
N SER A 193 1.70 -25.07 20.29
CA SER A 193 2.18 -23.69 20.12
C SER A 193 3.03 -23.56 18.86
N TYR A 194 2.99 -22.37 18.25
CA TYR A 194 3.70 -22.12 17.00
C TYR A 194 4.11 -20.66 16.86
N LEU A 195 5.17 -20.44 16.08
CA LEU A 195 5.61 -19.13 15.62
C LEU A 195 5.69 -19.15 14.11
N VAL A 196 4.95 -18.24 13.46
CA VAL A 196 4.90 -18.11 12.00
C VAL A 196 5.37 -16.73 11.60
N ALA A 197 6.22 -16.62 10.58
CA ALA A 197 6.59 -15.35 9.99
C ALA A 197 7.01 -15.49 8.52
N GLY A 198 6.82 -14.41 7.74
CA GLY A 198 7.15 -14.34 6.33
C GLY A 198 6.32 -13.30 5.62
N ILE A 199 5.79 -13.65 4.45
CA ILE A 199 4.85 -12.83 3.69
C ILE A 199 3.53 -13.57 3.51
N ASN A 200 2.46 -12.86 3.17
CA ASN A 200 1.14 -13.46 2.95
C ASN A 200 1.22 -14.62 1.96
N HIS A 201 0.62 -15.76 2.31
CA HIS A 201 0.63 -17.04 1.59
C HIS A 201 2.01 -17.71 1.48
N MET A 202 3.06 -17.10 2.01
CA MET A 202 4.42 -17.66 2.06
C MET A 202 5.10 -17.26 3.37
N ALA A 203 4.39 -17.42 4.48
CA ALA A 203 4.96 -17.41 5.82
C ALA A 203 5.30 -18.84 6.25
N PHE A 204 6.27 -18.99 7.12
CA PHE A 204 6.80 -20.29 7.51
C PHE A 204 6.64 -20.52 9.00
N PHE A 205 6.32 -21.76 9.39
CA PHE A 205 6.30 -22.19 10.77
C PHE A 205 7.75 -22.27 11.29
N LEU A 206 8.23 -21.19 11.88
CA LEU A 206 9.58 -21.12 12.47
C LEU A 206 9.69 -22.00 13.72
N LYS A 207 8.56 -22.19 14.42
CA LYS A 207 8.37 -23.14 15.51
C LYS A 207 7.03 -23.82 15.36
N PHE A 208 7.01 -25.10 15.66
CA PHE A 208 5.81 -25.91 15.81
C PHE A 208 6.05 -26.87 16.96
N GLU A 209 5.41 -26.63 18.09
CA GLU A 209 5.73 -27.27 19.37
C GLU A 209 4.48 -27.93 19.95
N TYR A 210 4.65 -29.06 20.59
CA TYR A 210 3.65 -29.75 21.40
C TYR A 210 4.08 -29.77 22.84
N LYS A 211 3.29 -29.16 23.74
CA LYS A 211 3.62 -29.02 25.17
C LYS A 211 5.03 -28.47 25.41
N GLY A 212 5.44 -27.51 24.59
CA GLY A 212 6.77 -26.87 24.68
C GLY A 212 7.95 -27.68 24.12
N GLN A 213 7.67 -28.81 23.46
CA GLN A 213 8.71 -29.62 22.78
C GLN A 213 8.54 -29.50 21.25
N ASP A 214 9.66 -29.46 20.54
CA ASP A 214 9.67 -29.42 19.11
C ASP A 214 8.91 -30.61 18.48
N ALA A 215 7.88 -30.32 17.71
CA ALA A 215 7.05 -31.33 17.03
C ALA A 215 7.41 -31.51 15.54
N TYR A 216 8.40 -30.78 15.01
CA TYR A 216 8.87 -30.98 13.63
C TYR A 216 9.32 -32.41 13.32
N PRO A 217 9.97 -33.16 14.23
CA PRO A 217 10.30 -34.55 13.96
C PRO A 217 9.09 -35.42 13.60
N LEU A 218 7.89 -35.11 14.15
CA LEU A 218 6.66 -35.82 13.79
C LEU A 218 6.22 -35.50 12.36
N LEU A 219 6.36 -34.24 11.94
CA LEU A 219 6.04 -33.82 10.59
C LEU A 219 7.02 -34.43 9.57
N PHE A 220 8.31 -34.48 9.89
CA PHE A 220 9.31 -35.11 9.04
C PHE A 220 9.10 -36.62 8.90
N SER A 221 8.61 -37.31 9.94
CA SER A 221 8.30 -38.74 9.86
C SER A 221 7.19 -39.06 8.84
N LEU A 222 6.27 -38.12 8.59
CA LEU A 222 5.23 -38.27 7.56
C LEU A 222 5.80 -38.35 6.13
N LEU A 223 6.99 -37.80 5.90
CA LEU A 223 7.67 -37.87 4.60
C LEU A 223 8.14 -39.30 4.25
N GLU A 224 8.28 -40.15 5.23
CA GLU A 224 8.69 -41.54 5.07
C GLU A 224 7.46 -42.49 5.09
N ASP A 225 6.26 -41.98 5.37
CA ASP A 225 5.03 -42.76 5.36
C ASP A 225 4.47 -42.84 3.92
N PRO A 226 4.48 -44.03 3.25
CA PRO A 226 3.99 -44.18 1.88
C PRO A 226 2.48 -43.95 1.74
N GLU A 227 1.73 -44.03 2.81
CA GLU A 227 0.29 -43.76 2.83
C GLU A 227 -0.04 -42.27 3.00
N PHE A 228 0.90 -41.45 3.44
CA PHE A 228 0.71 -40.01 3.55
C PHE A 228 0.83 -39.32 2.18
N LYS A 229 -0.28 -38.90 1.60
CA LYS A 229 -0.34 -38.33 0.23
C LYS A 229 -0.86 -36.88 0.21
N GLN A 230 -0.99 -36.25 1.37
CA GLN A 230 -1.54 -34.89 1.47
C GLN A 230 -0.45 -33.85 1.30
N GLU A 231 -0.83 -32.67 0.81
CA GLU A 231 0.02 -31.49 0.73
C GLU A 231 1.40 -31.71 0.09
N LYS A 232 1.46 -32.49 -0.97
CA LYS A 232 2.71 -32.97 -1.57
C LYS A 232 3.69 -31.85 -1.91
N VAL A 233 3.24 -30.71 -2.42
CA VAL A 233 4.11 -29.56 -2.74
C VAL A 233 4.69 -28.97 -1.49
N ARG A 234 3.88 -28.69 -0.44
CA ARG A 234 4.35 -28.10 0.80
C ARG A 234 5.24 -29.07 1.60
N MET A 235 4.93 -30.35 1.59
CA MET A 235 5.75 -31.39 2.20
C MET A 235 7.13 -31.48 1.52
N GLU A 236 7.20 -31.42 0.19
CA GLU A 236 8.47 -31.39 -0.54
C GLU A 236 9.25 -30.10 -0.24
N MET A 237 8.58 -28.95 -0.15
CA MET A 237 9.22 -27.70 0.24
C MET A 237 9.76 -27.78 1.66
N MET A 238 9.01 -28.36 2.62
CA MET A 238 9.50 -28.60 3.98
C MET A 238 10.73 -29.53 3.97
N ARG A 239 10.71 -30.62 3.20
CA ARG A 239 11.87 -31.52 3.03
C ARG A 239 13.13 -30.75 2.63
N ARG A 240 13.01 -29.76 1.71
CA ARG A 240 14.16 -29.03 1.16
C ARG A 240 14.57 -27.80 1.99
N THR A 241 13.63 -27.14 2.63
CA THR A 241 13.90 -25.89 3.36
C THR A 241 14.05 -26.07 4.85
N GLY A 242 13.54 -27.17 5.41
CA GLY A 242 13.47 -27.44 6.85
C GLY A 242 12.25 -26.88 7.55
N TYR A 243 11.36 -26.15 6.84
CA TYR A 243 10.22 -25.44 7.43
C TYR A 243 8.96 -25.60 6.59
N PHE A 244 7.82 -25.77 7.27
CA PHE A 244 6.51 -25.86 6.61
C PHE A 244 5.97 -24.46 6.28
N VAL A 245 5.42 -24.30 5.08
CA VAL A 245 4.87 -23.03 4.59
C VAL A 245 3.36 -22.96 4.81
N THR A 246 2.85 -21.75 5.05
CA THR A 246 1.40 -21.49 5.14
C THR A 246 0.69 -21.65 3.78
N GLU A 247 -0.62 -21.52 3.80
CA GLU A 247 -1.54 -21.64 2.65
C GLU A 247 -1.65 -23.08 2.15
N SER A 248 -1.76 -23.31 0.83
CA SER A 248 -1.99 -24.63 0.25
C SER A 248 -0.93 -25.02 -0.77
N SER A 249 -0.88 -26.30 -1.08
CA SER A 249 0.02 -26.85 -2.13
C SER A 249 -0.26 -26.26 -3.51
N GLU A 250 -1.51 -25.92 -3.82
CA GLU A 250 -1.88 -25.24 -5.06
C GLU A 250 -1.18 -23.90 -5.18
N HIS A 251 -1.29 -23.05 -4.15
CA HIS A 251 -0.65 -21.74 -4.14
C HIS A 251 0.88 -21.86 -4.21
N GLN A 252 1.48 -22.71 -3.34
CA GLN A 252 2.93 -22.89 -3.31
C GLN A 252 3.50 -23.38 -4.64
N SER A 253 2.74 -24.18 -5.41
CA SER A 253 3.19 -24.70 -6.69
C SER A 253 3.43 -23.62 -7.76
N GLU A 254 2.72 -22.49 -7.67
CA GLU A 254 2.84 -21.36 -8.61
C GLU A 254 3.64 -20.17 -8.04
N TYR A 255 4.05 -20.21 -6.76
CA TYR A 255 4.84 -19.14 -6.15
C TYR A 255 6.33 -19.34 -6.24
N VAL A 256 6.76 -20.54 -6.62
CA VAL A 256 8.16 -20.95 -6.71
C VAL A 256 8.46 -21.60 -8.06
N PRO A 257 9.70 -21.57 -8.53
CA PRO A 257 10.04 -22.03 -9.88
C PRO A 257 10.35 -23.54 -9.95
N TYR A 258 9.70 -24.40 -9.12
CA TYR A 258 10.18 -25.78 -8.97
C TYR A 258 9.18 -26.84 -9.44
N PHE A 259 7.96 -26.47 -9.85
CA PHE A 259 6.88 -27.44 -10.08
C PHE A 259 6.27 -27.34 -11.48
N ILE A 260 5.35 -26.40 -11.70
CA ILE A 260 4.44 -26.40 -12.86
C ILE A 260 5.20 -26.38 -14.19
N HIS A 261 6.28 -25.60 -14.33
CA HIS A 261 7.02 -25.45 -15.58
C HIS A 261 7.72 -26.73 -16.06
N HIS A 262 7.94 -27.71 -15.17
CA HIS A 262 8.50 -29.02 -15.52
C HIS A 262 7.50 -29.91 -16.25
N GLY A 263 6.26 -29.45 -16.44
CA GLY A 263 5.26 -30.07 -17.27
C GLY A 263 4.50 -31.23 -16.60
N LYS A 264 3.73 -31.94 -17.40
CA LYS A 264 2.72 -32.89 -16.93
C LYS A 264 3.23 -33.93 -15.93
N LYS A 265 4.44 -34.43 -16.10
CA LYS A 265 4.99 -35.45 -15.20
C LYS A 265 5.10 -34.95 -13.75
N VAL A 266 5.56 -33.71 -13.57
CA VAL A 266 5.70 -33.11 -12.23
C VAL A 266 4.35 -32.66 -11.70
N ILE A 267 3.48 -32.12 -12.55
CA ILE A 267 2.11 -31.75 -12.20
C ILE A 267 1.37 -32.96 -11.64
N ASP A 268 1.42 -34.11 -12.34
CA ASP A 268 0.77 -35.36 -11.90
C ASP A 268 1.44 -35.93 -10.61
N GLN A 269 2.77 -35.86 -10.50
CA GLN A 269 3.50 -36.37 -9.32
C GLN A 269 3.08 -35.66 -8.04
N PHE A 270 2.87 -34.35 -8.12
CA PHE A 270 2.53 -33.52 -6.97
C PHE A 270 1.04 -33.20 -6.86
N ASP A 271 0.19 -33.84 -7.68
CA ASP A 271 -1.27 -33.64 -7.72
C ASP A 271 -1.67 -32.15 -7.83
N ILE A 272 -0.99 -31.40 -8.71
CA ILE A 272 -1.20 -29.95 -8.84
C ILE A 272 -2.47 -29.71 -9.69
N PRO A 273 -3.51 -29.10 -9.09
CA PRO A 273 -4.79 -28.90 -9.79
C PRO A 273 -4.78 -27.62 -10.62
N ILE A 274 -4.30 -27.70 -11.85
CA ILE A 274 -4.34 -26.56 -12.79
C ILE A 274 -5.77 -26.05 -12.93
N ASP A 275 -5.95 -24.70 -12.97
CA ASP A 275 -7.24 -24.00 -13.07
C ASP A 275 -8.20 -24.21 -11.88
N GLU A 276 -7.67 -24.55 -10.74
CA GLU A 276 -8.49 -24.79 -9.53
C GLU A 276 -9.35 -23.58 -9.15
N TYR A 277 -8.81 -22.37 -9.27
CA TYR A 277 -9.56 -21.17 -8.89
C TYR A 277 -10.79 -20.94 -9.77
N LEU A 278 -10.73 -21.28 -11.05
CA LEU A 278 -11.90 -21.19 -11.95
C LEU A 278 -13.01 -22.12 -11.46
N ARG A 279 -12.69 -23.36 -11.08
CA ARG A 279 -13.65 -24.32 -10.50
C ARG A 279 -14.22 -23.84 -9.17
N ARG A 280 -13.36 -23.29 -8.28
CA ARG A 280 -13.81 -22.70 -7.01
C ARG A 280 -14.76 -21.52 -7.23
N CYS A 281 -14.47 -20.65 -8.18
CA CYS A 281 -15.36 -19.51 -8.51
C CYS A 281 -16.75 -19.99 -8.98
N GLU A 282 -16.81 -20.99 -9.85
CA GLU A 282 -18.10 -21.56 -10.33
C GLU A 282 -18.89 -22.20 -9.18
N ALA A 283 -18.23 -22.95 -8.31
CA ALA A 283 -18.86 -23.53 -7.13
C ALA A 283 -19.38 -22.47 -6.15
N ILE A 284 -18.63 -21.37 -5.94
CA ILE A 284 -19.04 -20.24 -5.09
C ILE A 284 -20.26 -19.53 -5.67
N ILE A 285 -20.32 -19.34 -7.01
CA ILE A 285 -21.48 -18.72 -7.68
C ILE A 285 -22.72 -19.59 -7.47
N GLY A 286 -22.62 -20.91 -7.70
CA GLY A 286 -23.74 -21.82 -7.46
C GLY A 286 -24.19 -21.87 -5.99
N THR A 287 -23.27 -21.69 -5.04
CA THR A 287 -23.61 -21.58 -3.61
C THR A 287 -24.32 -20.26 -3.31
N TRP A 288 -23.88 -19.16 -3.95
CA TRP A 288 -24.52 -17.85 -3.79
C TRP A 288 -25.96 -17.86 -4.31
N GLU A 289 -26.21 -18.43 -5.50
CA GLU A 289 -27.55 -18.55 -6.08
C GLU A 289 -28.51 -19.35 -5.18
N LYS A 290 -28.04 -20.44 -4.58
CA LYS A 290 -28.79 -21.19 -3.59
C LYS A 290 -29.13 -20.36 -2.35
N THR A 291 -28.12 -19.63 -1.84
CA THR A 291 -28.29 -18.77 -0.66
C THR A 291 -29.29 -17.65 -0.93
N GLU A 292 -29.21 -17.03 -2.11
CA GLU A 292 -30.18 -16.00 -2.53
C GLU A 292 -31.60 -16.56 -2.55
N ALA A 293 -31.79 -17.73 -3.20
CA ALA A 293 -33.10 -18.37 -3.25
C ALA A 293 -33.64 -18.72 -1.85
N GLU A 294 -32.81 -19.21 -0.93
CA GLU A 294 -33.20 -19.51 0.46
C GLU A 294 -33.57 -18.26 1.26
N LEU A 295 -32.97 -17.11 0.97
CA LEU A 295 -33.19 -15.87 1.73
C LEU A 295 -34.32 -15.01 1.16
N LEU A 296 -34.46 -14.96 -0.16
CA LEU A 296 -35.38 -14.08 -0.88
C LEU A 296 -36.46 -14.81 -1.67
N GLY A 297 -36.39 -16.15 -1.84
CA GLY A 297 -37.37 -16.94 -2.58
C GLY A 297 -38.75 -16.97 -1.96
N THR A 298 -39.74 -17.43 -2.71
CA THR A 298 -41.14 -17.54 -2.27
C THR A 298 -41.33 -18.42 -1.04
N ASP A 299 -40.47 -19.42 -0.87
CA ASP A 299 -40.42 -20.34 0.27
C ASP A 299 -39.30 -19.97 1.27
N ALA A 300 -38.90 -18.69 1.30
CA ALA A 300 -37.84 -18.21 2.18
C ALA A 300 -38.19 -18.55 3.65
N LYS A 301 -37.37 -19.42 4.24
CA LYS A 301 -37.51 -19.78 5.68
C LYS A 301 -37.37 -18.53 6.54
N THR A 302 -38.23 -18.42 7.53
CA THR A 302 -38.26 -17.28 8.46
C THR A 302 -37.02 -17.18 9.33
N GLY A 303 -36.30 -18.27 9.55
CA GLY A 303 -35.09 -18.33 10.38
C GLY A 303 -33.79 -18.55 9.59
N ILE A 304 -32.69 -18.22 10.23
CA ILE A 304 -31.34 -18.54 9.77
C ILE A 304 -30.61 -19.32 10.88
N ALA A 305 -29.94 -20.40 10.52
CA ALA A 305 -29.12 -21.14 11.48
C ALA A 305 -27.88 -20.33 11.87
N ILE A 306 -27.73 -20.09 13.18
CA ILE A 306 -26.53 -19.49 13.75
C ILE A 306 -25.51 -20.61 13.99
N ARG A 307 -24.33 -20.44 13.45
CA ARG A 307 -23.18 -21.32 13.71
C ARG A 307 -22.45 -20.85 14.97
N PRO A 308 -21.74 -21.74 15.69
CA PRO A 308 -20.74 -21.32 16.67
C PRO A 308 -19.74 -20.33 16.03
N GLN A 309 -19.09 -19.51 16.85
CA GLN A 309 -18.06 -18.59 16.37
C GLN A 309 -17.01 -19.34 15.55
N THR A 310 -16.65 -18.76 14.42
CA THR A 310 -15.70 -19.35 13.46
C THR A 310 -14.26 -18.94 13.73
N HIS A 311 -14.04 -18.13 14.76
CA HIS A 311 -12.72 -17.64 15.18
C HIS A 311 -12.03 -16.73 14.14
N GLU A 312 -12.83 -15.96 13.38
CA GLU A 312 -12.33 -14.98 12.42
C GLU A 312 -11.48 -13.91 13.11
N TYR A 313 -10.26 -13.68 12.62
CA TYR A 313 -9.35 -12.68 13.19
C TYR A 313 -9.96 -11.27 13.23
N GLY A 314 -10.75 -10.89 12.21
CA GLY A 314 -11.41 -9.58 12.19
C GLY A 314 -12.34 -9.37 13.37
N SER A 315 -13.13 -10.40 13.76
CA SER A 315 -14.00 -10.32 14.92
C SER A 315 -13.21 -10.19 16.23
N TYR A 316 -12.11 -10.92 16.35
CA TYR A 316 -11.20 -10.87 17.50
C TYR A 316 -10.50 -9.51 17.64
N ILE A 317 -10.02 -8.94 16.53
CA ILE A 317 -9.41 -7.61 16.52
C ILE A 317 -10.40 -6.56 16.99
N ILE A 318 -11.62 -6.57 16.44
CA ILE A 318 -12.68 -5.63 16.83
C ILE A 318 -13.00 -5.77 18.33
N HIS A 319 -13.24 -7.00 18.80
CA HIS A 319 -13.57 -7.26 20.19
C HIS A 319 -12.42 -6.85 21.13
N SER A 320 -11.17 -7.24 20.84
CA SER A 320 -10.00 -6.90 21.67
C SER A 320 -9.78 -5.39 21.74
N SER A 321 -9.89 -4.69 20.61
CA SER A 321 -9.74 -3.23 20.56
C SER A 321 -10.85 -2.48 21.32
N GLN A 322 -12.08 -3.03 21.39
CA GLN A 322 -13.20 -2.42 22.11
C GLN A 322 -13.18 -2.73 23.61
N THR A 323 -12.71 -3.89 24.00
CA THR A 323 -12.79 -4.38 25.38
C THR A 323 -11.48 -4.34 26.14
N ASN A 324 -10.38 -4.02 25.47
CA ASN A 324 -9.03 -4.12 26.01
C ASN A 324 -8.65 -5.53 26.52
N LYS A 325 -9.29 -6.57 25.95
CA LYS A 325 -8.95 -7.97 26.23
C LYS A 325 -7.88 -8.42 25.23
N PRO A 326 -6.63 -8.64 25.66
CA PRO A 326 -5.52 -8.93 24.74
C PRO A 326 -5.69 -10.29 24.06
N ARG A 327 -5.34 -10.32 22.74
CA ARG A 327 -5.24 -11.54 21.94
C ARG A 327 -4.06 -11.43 20.99
N VAL A 328 -3.50 -12.57 20.60
CA VAL A 328 -2.55 -12.65 19.51
C VAL A 328 -3.26 -13.11 18.25
N VAL A 329 -3.10 -12.36 17.16
CA VAL A 329 -3.54 -12.72 15.82
C VAL A 329 -2.36 -12.62 14.86
N TYR A 330 -2.39 -13.36 13.75
CA TYR A 330 -1.41 -13.18 12.68
C TYR A 330 -1.93 -12.15 11.69
N GLY A 331 -1.19 -11.06 11.52
CA GLY A 331 -1.57 -9.93 10.69
C GLY A 331 -0.53 -9.63 9.61
N ASN A 332 -1.02 -9.19 8.47
CA ASN A 332 -0.20 -8.66 7.38
C ASN A 332 -0.05 -7.16 7.56
N VAL A 333 1.15 -6.73 7.90
CA VAL A 333 1.47 -5.35 8.31
C VAL A 333 2.74 -4.86 7.60
N PRO A 334 2.97 -3.53 7.50
CA PRO A 334 4.24 -3.00 7.01
C PRO A 334 5.42 -3.53 7.85
N ASN A 335 6.49 -4.00 7.20
CA ASN A 335 7.62 -4.63 7.88
C ASN A 335 8.32 -3.69 8.87
N ARG A 336 8.69 -2.50 8.46
CA ARG A 336 9.33 -1.48 9.33
C ARG A 336 10.35 -2.05 10.33
N GLY A 337 11.10 -3.10 9.93
CA GLY A 337 12.08 -3.78 10.78
C GLY A 337 11.53 -4.89 11.67
N LEU A 338 10.34 -5.42 11.43
CA LEU A 338 9.81 -6.60 12.14
C LEU A 338 10.54 -7.89 11.74
N ILE A 339 10.89 -8.01 10.47
CA ILE A 339 11.74 -9.05 9.89
C ILE A 339 12.95 -8.35 9.30
N ASP A 340 14.11 -8.49 9.97
CA ASP A 340 15.31 -7.68 9.68
C ASP A 340 15.91 -7.92 8.30
N ASN A 341 15.81 -9.12 7.77
CA ASN A 341 16.38 -9.51 6.46
C ASN A 341 15.36 -9.49 5.31
N LEU A 342 14.22 -8.81 5.49
CA LEU A 342 13.30 -8.42 4.43
C LEU A 342 13.25 -6.89 4.29
N PRO A 343 12.90 -6.34 3.10
CA PRO A 343 12.82 -4.90 2.90
C PRO A 343 11.85 -4.22 3.89
N ALA A 344 12.22 -3.07 4.42
CA ALA A 344 11.43 -2.33 5.42
C ALA A 344 10.04 -1.91 4.88
N HIS A 345 9.89 -1.72 3.57
CA HIS A 345 8.64 -1.36 2.92
C HIS A 345 7.77 -2.56 2.50
N ALA A 346 8.25 -3.79 2.71
CA ALA A 346 7.45 -4.98 2.42
C ALA A 346 6.26 -5.10 3.37
N CYS A 347 5.22 -5.81 2.94
CA CYS A 347 4.14 -6.27 3.82
C CYS A 347 4.48 -7.67 4.32
N VAL A 348 4.54 -7.85 5.65
CA VAL A 348 4.93 -9.12 6.29
C VAL A 348 3.82 -9.67 7.15
N GLU A 349 3.75 -11.00 7.24
CA GLU A 349 2.82 -11.73 8.11
C GLU A 349 3.54 -12.15 9.38
N VAL A 350 3.12 -11.59 10.51
CA VAL A 350 3.75 -11.78 11.83
C VAL A 350 2.68 -11.86 12.92
N PRO A 351 2.99 -12.44 14.11
CA PRO A 351 2.11 -12.34 15.26
C PRO A 351 1.97 -10.89 15.70
N CYS A 352 0.73 -10.49 16.00
CA CYS A 352 0.38 -9.17 16.50
C CYS A 352 -0.40 -9.30 17.80
N LEU A 353 0.04 -8.62 18.84
CA LEU A 353 -0.78 -8.42 20.03
C LEU A 353 -1.86 -7.38 19.68
N VAL A 354 -3.11 -7.66 20.05
CA VAL A 354 -4.24 -6.76 19.84
C VAL A 354 -4.97 -6.53 21.14
N ASP A 355 -5.11 -5.28 21.52
CA ASP A 355 -5.84 -4.82 22.70
C ASP A 355 -6.45 -3.42 22.47
N GLY A 356 -6.77 -2.67 23.51
CA GLY A 356 -7.29 -1.30 23.44
C GLY A 356 -6.33 -0.28 22.79
N GLN A 357 -5.05 -0.58 22.68
CA GLN A 357 -4.05 0.23 21.97
C GLN A 357 -4.02 -0.08 20.45
N GLY A 358 -4.79 -1.06 20.00
CA GLY A 358 -4.82 -1.49 18.60
C GLY A 358 -3.91 -2.65 18.28
N ILE A 359 -3.34 -2.68 17.07
CA ILE A 359 -2.52 -3.77 16.56
C ILE A 359 -1.05 -3.46 16.83
N GLN A 360 -0.38 -4.35 17.55
CA GLN A 360 1.00 -4.23 17.99
C GLN A 360 1.79 -5.43 17.42
N PRO A 361 2.46 -5.26 16.25
CA PRO A 361 3.21 -6.34 15.63
C PRO A 361 4.44 -6.72 16.45
N THR A 362 4.77 -8.01 16.45
CA THR A 362 5.92 -8.56 17.16
C THR A 362 7.16 -8.57 16.25
N HIS A 363 8.28 -8.06 16.76
CA HIS A 363 9.57 -8.19 16.09
C HIS A 363 10.03 -9.65 16.10
N ILE A 364 10.42 -10.15 14.92
CA ILE A 364 10.82 -11.54 14.68
C ILE A 364 12.35 -11.69 14.62
N GLY A 365 13.05 -10.63 14.16
CA GLY A 365 14.47 -10.71 13.82
C GLY A 365 14.67 -11.28 12.40
N ASN A 366 15.74 -12.03 12.21
CA ASN A 366 16.05 -12.63 10.91
C ASN A 366 15.28 -13.94 10.68
N LEU A 367 14.63 -14.06 9.52
CA LEU A 367 14.25 -15.39 9.01
C LEU A 367 15.50 -16.23 8.70
N PRO A 368 15.40 -17.58 8.74
CA PRO A 368 16.41 -18.44 8.15
C PRO A 368 16.74 -17.97 6.71
N PRO A 369 18.02 -17.90 6.30
CA PRO A 369 18.43 -17.27 5.05
C PRO A 369 17.71 -17.79 3.80
N GLN A 370 17.46 -19.12 3.73
CA GLN A 370 16.75 -19.72 2.61
C GLN A 370 15.28 -19.27 2.54
N LEU A 371 14.62 -19.06 3.68
CA LEU A 371 13.24 -18.59 3.73
C LEU A 371 13.14 -17.11 3.35
N ALA A 372 14.05 -16.27 3.86
CA ALA A 372 14.14 -14.88 3.47
C ALA A 372 14.37 -14.73 1.97
N ALA A 373 15.24 -15.55 1.38
CA ALA A 373 15.51 -15.56 -0.05
C ALA A 373 14.26 -15.92 -0.87
N ILE A 374 13.52 -16.96 -0.48
CA ILE A 374 12.27 -17.36 -1.13
C ILE A 374 11.22 -16.25 -1.00
N CYS A 375 10.99 -15.69 0.18
CA CYS A 375 10.07 -14.56 0.37
C CYS A 375 10.46 -13.38 -0.54
N ARG A 376 11.76 -13.07 -0.62
CA ARG A 376 12.27 -11.92 -1.36
C ARG A 376 12.01 -12.00 -2.86
N THR A 377 12.01 -13.19 -3.46
CA THR A 377 11.64 -13.34 -4.88
C THR A 377 10.26 -12.75 -5.15
N ASN A 378 9.30 -13.02 -4.28
CA ASN A 378 7.94 -12.52 -4.44
C ASN A 378 7.76 -11.08 -3.93
N VAL A 379 8.50 -10.64 -2.91
CA VAL A 379 8.49 -9.22 -2.48
C VAL A 379 8.92 -8.30 -3.62
N ASN A 380 9.91 -8.68 -4.44
CA ASN A 380 10.32 -7.91 -5.61
C ASN A 380 9.17 -7.73 -6.62
N VAL A 381 8.38 -8.77 -6.86
CA VAL A 381 7.20 -8.73 -7.73
C VAL A 381 6.11 -7.81 -7.15
N GLN A 382 5.85 -7.97 -5.86
CA GLN A 382 4.86 -7.16 -5.14
C GLN A 382 5.22 -5.67 -5.21
N ASP A 383 6.46 -5.32 -4.94
CA ASP A 383 6.95 -3.94 -4.94
C ASP A 383 6.79 -3.27 -6.32
N LEU A 384 7.25 -3.94 -7.38
CA LEU A 384 7.12 -3.43 -8.75
C LEU A 384 5.66 -3.33 -9.20
N THR A 385 4.81 -4.26 -8.79
CA THR A 385 3.38 -4.21 -9.10
C THR A 385 2.70 -3.02 -8.42
N VAL A 386 3.01 -2.80 -7.15
CA VAL A 386 2.49 -1.63 -6.40
C VAL A 386 3.02 -0.34 -7.03
N GLU A 387 4.29 -0.28 -7.39
CA GLU A 387 4.87 0.88 -8.08
C GLU A 387 4.15 1.13 -9.42
N ALA A 388 3.87 0.09 -10.22
CA ALA A 388 3.10 0.22 -11.45
C ALA A 388 1.70 0.80 -11.16
N ALA A 389 0.99 0.25 -10.18
CA ALA A 389 -0.36 0.70 -9.83
C ALA A 389 -0.40 2.16 -9.36
N LEU A 390 0.63 2.60 -8.62
CA LEU A 390 0.69 3.95 -8.06
C LEU A 390 1.22 4.99 -9.05
N THR A 391 2.11 4.61 -9.97
CA THR A 391 2.75 5.56 -10.90
C THR A 391 2.16 5.52 -12.30
N GLY A 392 1.44 4.46 -12.67
CA GLY A 392 0.96 4.23 -14.04
C GLY A 392 2.08 3.96 -15.05
N LYS A 393 3.31 3.68 -14.60
CA LYS A 393 4.44 3.32 -15.48
C LYS A 393 4.28 1.89 -15.96
N ARG A 394 4.17 1.72 -17.28
CA ARG A 394 3.93 0.42 -17.92
C ARG A 394 5.08 -0.55 -17.71
N GLU A 395 6.32 -0.06 -17.71
CA GLU A 395 7.52 -0.89 -17.56
C GLU A 395 7.58 -1.66 -16.25
N HIS A 396 7.02 -1.11 -15.16
CA HIS A 396 6.99 -1.83 -13.89
C HIS A 396 6.11 -3.07 -13.94
N ILE A 397 5.09 -3.12 -14.82
CA ILE A 397 4.30 -4.33 -15.07
C ILE A 397 5.18 -5.42 -15.70
N TYR A 398 5.94 -5.05 -16.74
CA TYR A 398 6.89 -5.97 -17.38
C TYR A 398 7.96 -6.47 -16.42
N HIS A 399 8.55 -5.53 -15.63
CA HIS A 399 9.57 -5.88 -14.67
C HIS A 399 9.03 -6.80 -13.56
N ALA A 400 7.82 -6.58 -13.08
CA ALA A 400 7.18 -7.48 -12.12
C ALA A 400 7.02 -8.89 -12.71
N ALA A 401 6.48 -9.00 -13.93
CA ALA A 401 6.31 -10.29 -14.61
C ALA A 401 7.64 -10.99 -14.94
N MET A 402 8.70 -10.22 -15.27
CA MET A 402 10.05 -10.76 -15.51
C MET A 402 10.71 -11.31 -14.25
N LEU A 403 10.35 -10.81 -13.07
CA LEU A 403 10.89 -11.25 -11.77
C LEU A 403 9.98 -12.25 -11.07
N ASP A 404 8.76 -12.51 -11.60
CA ASP A 404 7.91 -13.57 -11.08
C ASP A 404 8.55 -14.94 -11.31
N PRO A 405 8.81 -15.72 -10.23
CA PRO A 405 9.55 -16.97 -10.34
C PRO A 405 8.92 -17.98 -11.31
N HIS A 406 7.59 -18.06 -11.36
CA HIS A 406 6.90 -18.97 -12.25
C HIS A 406 6.92 -18.49 -13.70
N THR A 407 6.53 -17.25 -13.96
CA THR A 407 6.50 -16.66 -15.30
C THR A 407 7.88 -16.67 -15.96
N ALA A 408 8.94 -16.32 -15.22
CA ALA A 408 10.31 -16.27 -15.70
C ALA A 408 10.89 -17.64 -16.11
N THR A 409 10.39 -18.72 -15.52
CA THR A 409 10.84 -20.08 -15.90
C THR A 409 10.11 -20.66 -17.10
N VAL A 410 8.92 -20.14 -17.42
CA VAL A 410 8.10 -20.63 -18.53
C VAL A 410 8.37 -19.84 -19.82
N LEU A 411 8.58 -18.53 -19.73
CA LEU A 411 8.57 -17.64 -20.89
C LEU A 411 9.89 -16.88 -21.08
N PRO A 412 10.37 -16.71 -22.33
CA PRO A 412 11.43 -15.77 -22.66
C PRO A 412 10.91 -14.33 -22.59
N LEU A 413 11.86 -13.36 -22.49
CA LEU A 413 11.55 -11.96 -22.22
C LEU A 413 10.57 -11.31 -23.20
N ASP A 414 10.70 -11.60 -24.49
CA ASP A 414 9.81 -11.08 -25.53
C ASP A 414 8.36 -11.58 -25.36
N LYS A 415 8.20 -12.82 -24.92
CA LYS A 415 6.88 -13.42 -24.64
C LYS A 415 6.28 -12.88 -23.36
N ILE A 416 7.10 -12.62 -22.31
CA ILE A 416 6.63 -11.97 -21.08
C ILE A 416 6.06 -10.59 -21.40
N TRP A 417 6.76 -9.79 -22.21
CA TRP A 417 6.28 -8.47 -22.62
C TRP A 417 5.00 -8.55 -23.44
N ALA A 418 4.95 -9.44 -24.45
CA ALA A 418 3.74 -9.65 -25.25
C ALA A 418 2.54 -10.10 -24.40
N LEU A 419 2.76 -11.02 -23.45
CA LEU A 419 1.75 -11.46 -22.49
C LEU A 419 1.18 -10.29 -21.67
N CYS A 420 2.08 -9.43 -21.14
CA CYS A 420 1.66 -8.24 -20.39
C CYS A 420 0.85 -7.28 -21.27
N ASP A 421 1.25 -7.07 -22.54
CA ASP A 421 0.54 -6.21 -23.47
C ASP A 421 -0.87 -6.75 -23.76
N ASP A 422 -1.01 -8.05 -24.03
CA ASP A 422 -2.30 -8.70 -24.25
C ASP A 422 -3.22 -8.59 -23.01
N LEU A 423 -2.66 -8.78 -21.82
CA LEU A 423 -3.40 -8.66 -20.57
C LEU A 423 -3.85 -7.19 -20.30
N ILE A 424 -2.96 -6.22 -20.51
CA ILE A 424 -3.30 -4.79 -20.38
C ILE A 424 -4.44 -4.45 -21.33
N GLU A 425 -4.31 -4.82 -22.62
CA GLU A 425 -5.33 -4.54 -23.62
C GLU A 425 -6.68 -5.18 -23.28
N ALA A 426 -6.68 -6.44 -22.87
CA ALA A 426 -7.90 -7.16 -22.52
C ALA A 426 -8.62 -6.54 -21.32
N HIS A 427 -7.89 -6.20 -20.27
CA HIS A 427 -8.48 -5.54 -19.10
C HIS A 427 -8.95 -4.11 -19.38
N GLN A 428 -8.23 -3.37 -20.23
CA GLN A 428 -8.66 -2.05 -20.68
C GLN A 428 -9.95 -2.09 -21.50
N LYS A 429 -10.09 -3.07 -22.39
CA LYS A 429 -11.33 -3.26 -23.21
C LYS A 429 -12.58 -3.45 -22.37
N VAL A 430 -12.44 -4.04 -21.19
CA VAL A 430 -13.56 -4.27 -20.27
C VAL A 430 -13.63 -3.22 -19.14
N GLY A 431 -12.83 -2.15 -19.21
CA GLY A 431 -12.85 -1.05 -18.26
C GLY A 431 -12.26 -1.36 -16.87
N LEU A 432 -11.47 -2.42 -16.74
CA LEU A 432 -10.86 -2.83 -15.47
C LEU A 432 -9.50 -2.19 -15.20
N LEU A 433 -8.80 -1.72 -16.23
CA LEU A 433 -7.53 -1.02 -16.09
C LEU A 433 -7.60 0.35 -16.76
N GLY A 434 -6.98 1.32 -16.14
CA GLY A 434 -6.71 2.64 -16.74
C GLY A 434 -5.49 2.63 -17.67
N ALA A 435 -5.07 3.81 -18.08
CA ALA A 435 -3.93 3.98 -18.97
C ALA A 435 -2.60 3.75 -18.22
N PHE A 436 -1.76 2.90 -18.78
CA PHE A 436 -0.36 2.77 -18.40
C PHE A 436 0.50 3.25 -19.57
N ALA A 437 1.35 4.24 -19.33
CA ALA A 437 2.19 4.80 -20.38
C ALA A 437 3.64 4.32 -20.26
N PRO A 438 4.27 3.96 -21.39
CA PRO A 438 5.67 3.62 -21.42
C PRO A 438 6.52 4.87 -21.14
N THR A 439 7.56 4.73 -20.32
CA THR A 439 8.57 5.75 -20.09
C THR A 439 9.92 5.37 -20.69
N ILE A 440 10.13 4.08 -21.00
CA ILE A 440 11.30 3.59 -21.72
C ILE A 440 10.92 3.48 -23.21
N PRO A 441 11.64 4.12 -24.11
CA PRO A 441 11.35 3.99 -25.54
C PRO A 441 11.59 2.55 -26.01
N ASN A 442 10.51 1.86 -26.37
CA ASN A 442 10.59 0.52 -26.96
C ASN A 442 10.98 0.64 -28.44
N THR A 443 12.23 1.02 -28.73
CA THR A 443 12.66 1.32 -30.10
C THR A 443 13.30 0.13 -30.82
N GLY A 444 13.65 -0.97 -30.14
CA GLY A 444 14.35 -2.12 -30.74
C GLY A 444 15.65 -1.75 -31.47
N LYS A 445 16.00 -0.47 -31.54
CA LYS A 445 17.23 0.05 -32.15
C LYS A 445 18.14 0.62 -31.07
N ALA A 446 19.44 0.36 -31.20
CA ALA A 446 20.44 0.97 -30.34
C ALA A 446 20.23 2.49 -30.30
N LEU A 447 20.06 3.03 -29.09
CA LEU A 447 19.88 4.47 -28.88
C LEU A 447 21.14 5.17 -29.33
N LYS A 448 21.07 6.08 -30.32
CA LYS A 448 22.10 7.07 -30.54
C LYS A 448 22.30 7.84 -29.24
N GLY A 449 23.56 8.17 -28.91
CA GLY A 449 23.90 8.83 -27.65
C GLY A 449 22.91 9.95 -27.27
N THR A 450 22.57 10.04 -26.00
CA THR A 450 21.58 11.00 -25.46
C THR A 450 21.94 12.45 -25.66
N GLY A 451 23.19 12.77 -26.03
CA GLY A 451 23.71 14.13 -26.15
C GLY A 451 23.01 15.03 -27.19
N ASP A 452 22.45 14.44 -28.25
CA ASP A 452 21.83 15.20 -29.36
C ASP A 452 20.29 15.22 -29.30
N ARG A 453 19.66 14.64 -28.29
CA ARG A 453 18.21 14.61 -28.19
C ARG A 453 17.68 15.85 -27.54
N ILE A 454 16.53 16.31 -28.07
CA ILE A 454 15.71 17.29 -27.38
C ILE A 454 15.06 16.57 -26.21
N VAL A 455 15.27 17.05 -25.00
CA VAL A 455 14.62 16.55 -23.79
C VAL A 455 13.49 17.48 -23.45
N ALA A 456 12.26 16.96 -23.32
CA ALA A 456 11.15 17.71 -22.75
C ALA A 456 10.61 16.96 -21.55
N GLU A 457 10.43 17.65 -20.43
CA GLU A 457 9.90 17.12 -19.19
C GLU A 457 8.74 17.95 -18.71
N ALA A 458 7.77 17.29 -18.10
CA ALA A 458 6.70 17.96 -17.36
C ALA A 458 7.00 17.91 -15.87
N ARG A 459 6.63 18.97 -15.15
CA ARG A 459 6.69 19.05 -13.68
C ARG A 459 5.33 19.47 -13.17
N VAL A 460 4.84 18.78 -12.15
CA VAL A 460 3.58 19.17 -11.50
C VAL A 460 3.86 20.36 -10.59
N ARG A 461 2.99 21.35 -10.67
CA ARG A 461 3.02 22.53 -9.80
C ARG A 461 1.78 22.55 -8.93
N PRO A 462 1.87 22.94 -7.67
CA PRO A 462 0.71 23.20 -6.83
C PRO A 462 -0.22 24.22 -7.49
N SER A 463 -1.54 23.94 -7.49
CA SER A 463 -2.56 24.84 -8.04
C SER A 463 -3.68 25.07 -7.03
N THR A 464 -4.13 26.30 -6.91
CA THR A 464 -5.30 26.66 -6.10
C THR A 464 -6.59 26.74 -6.92
N LYS A 465 -6.51 26.68 -8.25
CA LYS A 465 -7.67 26.78 -9.14
C LYS A 465 -8.40 25.43 -9.22
N LYS A 466 -9.62 25.39 -8.74
CA LYS A 466 -10.49 24.20 -8.81
C LYS A 466 -10.73 23.75 -10.27
N GLY A 467 -10.61 22.45 -10.53
CA GLY A 467 -10.79 21.84 -11.85
C GLY A 467 -9.59 22.02 -12.80
N PHE A 468 -8.45 22.48 -12.29
CA PHE A 468 -7.21 22.63 -13.03
C PHE A 468 -6.01 22.17 -12.21
N VAL A 469 -5.00 21.66 -12.90
CA VAL A 469 -3.65 21.47 -12.35
C VAL A 469 -2.67 22.33 -13.12
N GLN A 470 -1.61 22.76 -12.45
CA GLN A 470 -0.52 23.50 -13.08
C GLN A 470 0.60 22.53 -13.46
N ALA A 471 1.13 22.69 -14.66
CA ALA A 471 2.32 21.99 -15.11
C ALA A 471 3.34 22.99 -15.64
N GLU A 472 4.60 22.81 -15.31
CA GLU A 472 5.70 23.45 -16.01
C GLU A 472 6.24 22.47 -17.05
N VAL A 473 6.24 22.85 -18.31
CA VAL A 473 6.88 22.09 -19.38
C VAL A 473 8.25 22.71 -19.65
N VAL A 474 9.32 21.94 -19.39
CA VAL A 474 10.71 22.35 -19.62
C VAL A 474 11.24 21.57 -20.81
N ALA A 475 11.75 22.25 -21.83
CA ALA A 475 12.36 21.57 -22.95
C ALA A 475 13.78 22.11 -23.20
N LYS A 476 14.75 21.22 -23.42
CA LYS A 476 16.16 21.51 -23.70
C LYS A 476 16.53 21.06 -25.11
N ASN A 477 17.07 21.94 -25.90
CA ASN A 477 17.59 21.66 -27.23
C ASN A 477 19.12 21.67 -27.19
N PRO A 478 19.81 20.54 -27.19
CA PRO A 478 21.28 20.49 -27.22
C PRO A 478 21.84 20.73 -28.61
N ARG A 479 21.03 20.80 -29.66
CA ARG A 479 21.42 20.88 -31.06
C ARG A 479 21.94 22.28 -31.45
N PRO A 480 22.82 22.39 -32.46
CA PRO A 480 23.31 23.67 -32.93
C PRO A 480 22.34 24.48 -33.78
N LYS A 481 21.15 23.91 -34.05
CA LYS A 481 20.04 24.58 -34.79
C LYS A 481 18.82 24.74 -33.92
N ALA A 482 18.09 25.84 -34.05
CA ALA A 482 16.81 26.06 -33.44
C ALA A 482 15.78 25.05 -33.96
N VAL A 483 14.88 24.57 -33.09
CA VAL A 483 13.84 23.61 -33.42
C VAL A 483 12.53 24.03 -32.75
N THR A 484 11.40 23.78 -33.41
CA THR A 484 10.08 23.94 -32.80
C THR A 484 9.49 22.57 -32.50
N VAL A 485 9.07 22.35 -31.25
CA VAL A 485 8.39 21.15 -30.81
C VAL A 485 6.95 21.47 -30.45
N ALA A 486 6.02 20.64 -30.90
CA ALA A 486 4.62 20.64 -30.44
C ALA A 486 4.40 19.38 -29.58
N LEU A 487 3.89 19.59 -28.38
CA LEU A 487 3.63 18.53 -27.39
C LEU A 487 2.15 18.54 -27.06
N SER A 488 1.53 17.36 -27.01
CA SER A 488 0.28 17.13 -26.31
C SER A 488 0.62 16.96 -24.82
N VAL A 489 -0.05 17.73 -23.98
CA VAL A 489 0.14 17.71 -22.52
C VAL A 489 -1.20 17.39 -21.87
N GLN A 490 -1.24 16.34 -21.06
CA GLN A 490 -2.47 15.84 -20.45
C GLN A 490 -2.25 15.46 -19.01
N ALA A 491 -3.20 15.79 -18.13
CA ALA A 491 -3.22 15.30 -16.76
C ALA A 491 -4.05 14.01 -16.65
N LEU A 492 -3.48 12.98 -16.04
CA LEU A 492 -4.09 11.68 -15.78
C LEU A 492 -4.13 11.40 -14.27
N PRO A 493 -5.07 10.58 -13.76
CA PRO A 493 -5.05 10.09 -12.39
C PRO A 493 -3.77 9.32 -12.06
N PHE A 494 -3.30 9.45 -10.83
CA PHE A 494 -2.07 8.79 -10.36
C PHE A 494 -2.10 7.27 -10.55
N ALA A 495 -3.17 6.63 -10.16
CA ALA A 495 -3.30 5.17 -10.19
C ALA A 495 -3.97 4.63 -11.46
N GLY A 496 -4.01 5.42 -12.54
CA GLY A 496 -4.57 4.97 -13.81
C GLY A 496 -6.11 4.79 -13.84
N THR A 497 -6.81 5.03 -12.73
CA THR A 497 -8.27 4.94 -12.63
C THR A 497 -8.88 6.32 -12.33
N GLY A 498 -9.91 6.69 -13.07
CA GLY A 498 -10.58 7.99 -12.96
C GLY A 498 -10.63 8.72 -14.28
N GLU A 499 -11.29 9.87 -14.29
CA GLU A 499 -11.41 10.67 -15.51
C GLU A 499 -10.09 11.37 -15.86
N ALA A 500 -9.65 11.19 -17.10
CA ALA A 500 -8.52 11.92 -17.66
C ALA A 500 -8.87 13.39 -17.89
N GLY A 501 -7.94 14.29 -17.62
CA GLY A 501 -8.05 15.68 -18.02
C GLY A 501 -8.04 15.84 -19.55
N LYS A 502 -8.53 16.94 -20.07
CA LYS A 502 -8.47 17.25 -21.50
C LYS A 502 -7.02 17.57 -21.91
N ALA A 503 -6.51 16.89 -22.92
CA ALA A 503 -5.21 17.18 -23.49
C ALA A 503 -5.19 18.58 -24.16
N ILE A 504 -4.09 19.30 -23.98
CA ILE A 504 -3.83 20.57 -24.67
C ILE A 504 -2.55 20.47 -25.49
N THR A 505 -2.45 21.25 -26.55
CA THR A 505 -1.23 21.33 -27.37
C THR A 505 -0.37 22.51 -26.92
N VAL A 506 0.89 22.24 -26.61
CA VAL A 506 1.91 23.22 -26.23
C VAL A 506 2.96 23.27 -27.31
N THR A 507 3.17 24.43 -27.92
CA THR A 507 4.25 24.63 -28.87
C THR A 507 5.37 25.42 -28.22
N LEU A 508 6.59 24.90 -28.35
CA LEU A 508 7.83 25.48 -27.82
C LEU A 508 8.82 25.74 -28.96
N ALA A 509 9.22 26.99 -29.12
CA ALA A 509 10.36 27.35 -29.97
C ALA A 509 11.62 27.21 -29.14
N LEU A 510 12.50 26.29 -29.51
CA LEU A 510 13.71 25.93 -28.76
C LEU A 510 14.94 26.46 -29.50
N PRO A 511 15.55 27.57 -29.04
CA PRO A 511 16.80 28.05 -29.62
C PRO A 511 17.92 27.02 -29.47
N ALA A 512 18.93 27.12 -30.36
CA ALA A 512 20.11 26.26 -30.32
C ALA A 512 20.82 26.30 -28.96
N GLY A 513 21.10 25.18 -28.38
CA GLY A 513 21.80 25.04 -27.10
C GLY A 513 21.04 25.56 -25.86
N LYS A 514 19.74 25.92 -25.97
CA LYS A 514 18.99 26.57 -24.90
C LYS A 514 17.89 25.65 -24.33
N SER A 515 17.48 25.98 -23.10
CA SER A 515 16.28 25.45 -22.47
C SER A 515 15.18 26.52 -22.48
N VAL A 516 13.93 26.06 -22.66
CA VAL A 516 12.72 26.90 -22.59
C VAL A 516 11.78 26.29 -21.56
N ARG A 517 11.15 27.15 -20.76
CA ARG A 517 10.12 26.79 -19.79
C ARG A 517 8.79 27.40 -20.17
N LYS A 518 7.70 26.68 -19.93
CA LYS A 518 6.36 27.18 -20.17
C LYS A 518 5.38 26.61 -19.12
N ASP A 519 4.75 27.52 -18.38
CA ASP A 519 3.69 27.15 -17.46
C ASP A 519 2.38 26.89 -18.22
N VAL A 520 1.69 25.86 -17.81
CA VAL A 520 0.50 25.35 -18.48
C VAL A 520 -0.57 25.00 -17.46
N ALA A 521 -1.76 25.60 -17.59
CA ALA A 521 -2.92 25.20 -16.82
C ALA A 521 -3.67 24.09 -17.56
N LEU A 522 -3.72 22.91 -17.00
CA LEU A 522 -4.36 21.72 -17.57
C LEU A 522 -5.73 21.53 -16.93
N PRO A 523 -6.82 21.41 -17.71
CA PRO A 523 -8.10 20.96 -17.17
C PRO A 523 -7.95 19.56 -16.57
N TYR A 524 -8.39 19.38 -15.33
CA TYR A 524 -8.36 18.09 -14.64
C TYR A 524 -9.59 17.94 -13.76
N PRO A 525 -10.50 17.00 -14.07
CA PRO A 525 -11.74 16.80 -13.32
C PRO A 525 -11.53 16.09 -11.99
N GLY A 526 -10.39 15.36 -11.85
CA GLY A 526 -10.07 14.59 -10.65
C GLY A 526 -9.54 15.44 -9.49
N ASP A 527 -9.38 14.81 -8.35
CA ASP A 527 -8.75 15.43 -7.19
C ASP A 527 -7.21 15.36 -7.31
N ALA A 528 -6.58 16.52 -7.48
CA ALA A 528 -5.12 16.62 -7.57
C ALA A 528 -4.40 16.12 -6.30
N LYS A 529 -5.06 16.16 -5.13
CA LYS A 529 -4.54 15.65 -3.85
C LYS A 529 -4.42 14.12 -3.83
N ALA A 530 -5.23 13.44 -4.66
CA ALA A 530 -5.14 11.99 -4.84
C ALA A 530 -3.94 11.55 -5.70
N GLY A 531 -3.10 12.50 -6.11
CA GLY A 531 -1.99 12.28 -7.01
C GLY A 531 -2.43 12.30 -8.47
N LEU A 532 -1.49 12.67 -9.33
CA LEU A 532 -1.72 12.73 -10.78
C LEU A 532 -0.42 12.57 -11.55
N ARG A 533 -0.55 12.32 -12.84
CA ARG A 533 0.55 12.27 -13.80
C ARG A 533 0.29 13.23 -14.95
N ILE A 534 1.31 13.99 -15.33
CA ILE A 534 1.31 14.82 -16.54
C ILE A 534 2.02 14.05 -17.64
N VAL A 535 1.28 13.65 -18.66
CA VAL A 535 1.81 12.89 -19.80
C VAL A 535 2.14 13.83 -20.94
N LEU A 536 3.29 13.63 -21.57
CA LEU A 536 3.75 14.33 -22.76
C LEU A 536 3.73 13.39 -23.97
N GLU A 537 3.14 13.83 -25.06
CA GLU A 537 3.20 13.14 -26.35
C GLU A 537 3.67 14.10 -27.43
N SER A 538 4.51 13.62 -28.35
CA SER A 538 4.94 14.44 -29.49
C SER A 538 3.83 14.60 -30.53
N LYS A 539 3.54 15.84 -30.91
CA LYS A 539 2.76 16.21 -32.09
C LYS A 539 3.66 16.75 -33.20
N SER A 540 4.96 16.70 -33.00
CA SER A 540 5.96 17.17 -33.97
C SER A 540 6.26 16.10 -35.01
N LYS A 541 6.72 16.52 -36.21
CA LYS A 541 7.22 15.61 -37.24
C LYS A 541 8.64 15.06 -36.94
N LEU A 542 9.19 15.37 -35.77
CA LEU A 542 10.48 14.83 -35.32
C LEU A 542 10.38 13.33 -35.14
N ALA A 543 11.44 12.60 -35.53
CA ALA A 543 11.52 11.18 -35.25
C ALA A 543 11.51 10.93 -33.73
N SER A 544 10.93 9.83 -33.29
CA SER A 544 10.90 9.44 -31.87
C SER A 544 12.31 9.27 -31.26
N THR A 545 13.32 9.05 -32.11
CA THR A 545 14.74 9.00 -31.74
C THR A 545 15.34 10.37 -31.43
N ASP A 546 14.71 11.45 -31.84
CA ASP A 546 15.19 12.82 -31.69
C ASP A 546 14.66 13.54 -30.46
N LEU A 547 13.62 12.99 -29.86
CA LEU A 547 12.89 13.58 -28.74
C LEU A 547 12.81 12.58 -27.60
N PHE A 548 13.19 13.00 -26.41
CA PHE A 548 12.99 12.26 -25.15
C PHE A 548 11.97 13.00 -24.29
N LEU A 549 10.87 12.32 -23.97
CA LEU A 549 9.78 12.87 -23.16
C LEU A 549 9.83 12.26 -21.76
N ARG A 550 9.75 13.11 -20.73
CA ARG A 550 9.66 12.69 -19.35
C ARG A 550 8.37 13.23 -18.73
N ASP A 551 7.51 12.34 -18.34
CA ASP A 551 6.26 12.67 -17.65
C ASP A 551 6.52 13.33 -16.30
N GLY A 552 5.60 14.20 -15.87
CA GLY A 552 5.55 14.73 -14.51
C GLY A 552 4.71 13.83 -13.63
N LEU A 553 5.11 13.64 -12.38
CA LEU A 553 4.42 12.81 -11.43
C LEU A 553 4.20 13.59 -10.13
N SER A 554 2.97 13.53 -9.61
CA SER A 554 2.64 13.95 -8.24
C SER A 554 1.96 12.76 -7.55
N ARG A 555 2.56 12.28 -6.47
CA ARG A 555 2.02 11.19 -5.67
C ARG A 555 0.88 11.69 -4.78
N PRO A 556 -0.03 10.83 -4.32
CA PRO A 556 -0.94 11.18 -3.23
C PRO A 556 -0.15 11.63 -2.00
N ARG A 557 -0.59 12.70 -1.37
CA ARG A 557 0.16 13.28 -0.24
C ARG A 557 -0.76 13.83 0.82
N THR A 558 -0.25 13.89 2.04
CA THR A 558 -0.89 14.61 3.14
C THR A 558 -0.96 16.09 2.80
N VAL A 559 -2.13 16.70 2.99
CA VAL A 559 -2.32 18.13 2.85
C VAL A 559 -2.44 18.73 4.23
N LEU A 560 -1.50 19.61 4.58
CA LEU A 560 -1.49 20.34 5.82
C LEU A 560 -2.18 21.69 5.61
N GLN A 561 -3.33 21.88 6.25
CA GLN A 561 -4.10 23.13 6.21
C GLN A 561 -4.06 23.83 7.56
N GLY A 562 -3.79 25.12 7.56
CA GLY A 562 -3.75 25.93 8.77
C GLY A 562 -4.12 27.36 8.53
N SER A 563 -4.46 28.07 9.60
CA SER A 563 -4.68 29.52 9.57
C SER A 563 -3.35 30.27 9.45
N ALA A 564 -3.38 31.46 8.86
CA ALA A 564 -2.19 32.32 8.79
C ALA A 564 -1.61 32.66 10.20
N LYS A 565 -2.44 32.57 11.24
CA LYS A 565 -2.06 32.90 12.63
C LYS A 565 -1.52 31.71 13.40
N GLU A 566 -2.07 30.51 13.19
CA GLU A 566 -1.78 29.30 14.00
C GLU A 566 -0.89 28.28 13.27
N GLY A 567 -0.77 28.41 11.95
CA GLY A 567 -0.08 27.42 11.10
C GLY A 567 -0.89 26.13 10.91
N ALA A 568 -0.35 25.23 10.08
CA ALA A 568 -0.91 23.92 9.78
C ALA A 568 -0.34 22.87 10.76
N PRO A 569 -1.16 22.16 11.53
CA PRO A 569 -0.68 21.13 12.45
C PRO A 569 -0.19 19.89 11.70
N PHE A 570 0.82 19.22 12.25
CA PHE A 570 1.32 17.95 11.76
C PHE A 570 1.82 17.06 12.92
N GLU A 571 1.92 15.77 12.66
CA GLU A 571 2.46 14.77 13.58
C GLU A 571 3.43 13.85 12.82
N VAL A 572 4.60 13.59 13.41
CA VAL A 572 5.59 12.63 12.94
C VAL A 572 5.48 11.40 13.81
N ARG A 573 5.29 10.24 13.18
CA ARG A 573 5.17 8.95 13.87
C ARG A 573 6.36 8.05 13.62
N LEU A 574 6.76 7.34 14.66
CA LEU A 574 7.74 6.26 14.60
C LEU A 574 7.07 4.97 15.07
N SER A 575 6.97 3.99 14.19
CA SER A 575 6.33 2.69 14.51
C SER A 575 4.93 2.83 15.14
N GLY A 576 4.15 3.84 14.69
CA GLY A 576 2.81 4.11 15.21
C GLY A 576 2.74 5.04 16.43
N PHE A 577 3.85 5.33 17.10
CA PHE A 577 3.91 6.25 18.23
C PHE A 577 4.25 7.68 17.80
N PRO A 578 3.67 8.72 18.44
CA PRO A 578 4.05 10.09 18.19
C PRO A 578 5.52 10.32 18.55
N ALA A 579 6.34 10.65 17.56
CA ALA A 579 7.77 10.99 17.74
C ALA A 579 8.00 12.49 17.84
N ALA A 580 7.22 13.25 17.08
CA ALA A 580 7.18 14.70 17.15
C ALA A 580 5.81 15.21 16.68
N GLU A 581 5.41 16.35 17.21
CA GLU A 581 4.20 17.07 16.77
C GLU A 581 4.51 18.54 16.62
N GLY A 582 3.83 19.22 15.72
CA GLY A 582 4.11 20.62 15.52
C GLY A 582 3.13 21.36 14.65
N THR A 583 3.48 22.60 14.35
CA THR A 583 2.79 23.44 13.37
C THR A 583 3.77 24.04 12.39
N ILE A 584 3.36 24.15 11.14
CA ILE A 584 4.09 24.83 10.08
C ILE A 584 3.20 25.91 9.46
N GLY A 585 3.73 27.08 9.26
CA GLY A 585 2.96 28.21 8.73
C GLY A 585 3.84 29.30 8.15
N ARG A 586 3.22 30.43 7.89
CA ARG A 586 3.86 31.62 7.35
C ARG A 586 3.92 32.73 8.35
N LYS A 587 5.04 33.44 8.43
CA LYS A 587 5.23 34.66 9.20
C LYS A 587 5.97 35.69 8.34
N GLY A 588 5.22 36.55 7.67
CA GLY A 588 5.78 37.48 6.69
C GLY A 588 6.45 36.76 5.52
N ASP A 589 7.75 37.03 5.28
CA ASP A 589 8.59 36.41 4.27
C ASP A 589 9.30 35.12 4.76
N ARG A 590 8.87 34.56 5.90
CA ARG A 590 9.48 33.38 6.52
C ARG A 590 8.51 32.26 6.71
N ILE A 591 9.03 31.04 6.65
CA ILE A 591 8.36 29.82 7.12
C ILE A 591 8.56 29.78 8.63
N ALA A 592 7.49 29.68 9.38
CA ALA A 592 7.52 29.53 10.84
C ALA A 592 7.18 28.06 11.17
N LEU A 593 8.05 27.40 11.91
CA LEU A 593 7.91 26.02 12.34
C LEU A 593 8.05 25.94 13.86
N ARG A 594 7.10 25.28 14.52
CA ARG A 594 7.20 24.91 15.95
C ARG A 594 7.04 23.40 16.06
N VAL A 595 7.98 22.74 16.72
CA VAL A 595 7.98 21.28 16.88
C VAL A 595 8.30 20.90 18.31
N ALA A 596 7.48 20.05 18.90
CA ALA A 596 7.75 19.34 20.14
C ALA A 596 8.19 17.91 19.80
N VAL A 597 9.35 17.49 20.31
CA VAL A 597 9.96 16.21 20.04
C VAL A 597 10.03 15.41 21.32
N ASP A 598 9.57 14.17 21.27
CA ASP A 598 9.62 13.22 22.39
C ASP A 598 10.92 12.40 22.31
N ASP A 599 12.02 12.98 22.78
CA ASP A 599 13.35 12.35 22.83
C ASP A 599 13.94 12.50 24.23
N SER A 600 13.81 11.48 25.04
CA SER A 600 14.25 11.48 26.45
C SER A 600 15.76 11.54 26.63
N LYS A 601 16.54 11.29 25.57
CA LYS A 601 18.01 11.34 25.60
C LYS A 601 18.53 12.10 24.39
N ILE A 602 18.67 13.41 24.55
CA ILE A 602 19.19 14.29 23.49
C ILE A 602 20.70 14.09 23.38
N THR A 603 21.16 13.54 22.26
CA THR A 603 22.58 13.33 21.96
C THR A 603 22.90 13.94 20.58
N PRO A 604 23.37 15.19 20.53
CA PRO A 604 23.78 15.80 19.27
C PRO A 604 25.09 15.18 18.75
N ASP A 605 25.19 15.07 17.43
CA ASP A 605 26.39 14.58 16.73
C ASP A 605 26.89 15.59 15.70
N SER A 606 28.18 15.51 15.36
CA SER A 606 28.78 16.32 14.30
C SER A 606 28.22 16.01 12.92
N ARG A 607 27.73 14.80 12.73
CA ARG A 607 26.87 14.36 11.63
C ARG A 607 25.44 14.33 12.14
N PRO A 608 24.61 15.36 11.87
CA PRO A 608 23.30 15.51 12.50
C PRO A 608 22.40 14.27 12.38
N TRP A 609 22.47 13.55 11.26
CA TRP A 609 21.69 12.34 11.01
C TRP A 609 22.14 11.11 11.85
N GLU A 610 23.23 11.19 12.59
CA GLU A 610 23.69 10.16 13.54
C GLU A 610 23.33 10.48 14.99
N GLY A 611 22.77 11.65 15.24
CA GLY A 611 22.33 12.09 16.56
C GLY A 611 20.89 12.56 16.60
N SER A 612 20.49 13.13 17.74
CA SER A 612 19.19 13.80 17.88
C SER A 612 19.11 15.03 16.97
N CYS A 613 18.24 15.00 15.96
CA CYS A 613 18.01 16.16 15.11
C CYS A 613 16.63 16.14 14.45
N LEU A 614 16.23 17.28 13.89
CA LEU A 614 15.16 17.37 12.90
C LEU A 614 15.80 17.67 11.54
N GLU A 615 15.44 16.89 10.54
CA GLU A 615 15.77 17.18 9.15
C GLU A 615 14.54 17.75 8.45
N LEU A 616 14.67 18.96 7.92
CA LEU A 616 13.59 19.70 7.27
C LEU A 616 13.84 19.73 5.76
N PHE A 617 12.82 19.38 4.99
CA PHE A 617 12.88 19.34 3.54
C PHE A 617 11.84 20.27 2.93
N PHE A 618 12.23 21.09 1.98
CA PHE A 618 11.36 22.05 1.29
C PHE A 618 11.56 21.97 -0.22
N ALA A 619 10.47 22.03 -0.98
CA ALA A 619 10.51 22.16 -2.43
C ALA A 619 9.33 23.00 -2.95
N ALA A 620 9.55 23.69 -4.08
CA ALA A 620 8.51 24.52 -4.69
C ALA A 620 7.42 23.69 -5.39
N GLY A 621 7.71 22.44 -5.74
CA GLY A 621 6.81 21.50 -6.42
C GLY A 621 7.51 20.21 -6.74
N ASP A 622 6.78 19.28 -7.35
CA ASP A 622 7.31 17.98 -7.75
C ASP A 622 8.43 18.13 -8.79
N GLY A 623 9.54 17.38 -8.56
CA GLY A 623 10.72 17.43 -9.42
C GLY A 623 11.56 18.70 -9.28
N GLU A 624 11.22 19.60 -8.34
CA GLU A 624 12.06 20.75 -8.00
C GLU A 624 13.17 20.34 -7.03
N PRO A 625 14.29 21.08 -7.02
CA PRO A 625 15.39 20.86 -6.08
C PRO A 625 14.89 20.95 -4.62
N VAL A 626 15.17 19.89 -3.87
CA VAL A 626 14.86 19.87 -2.43
C VAL A 626 15.93 20.64 -1.66
N GLN A 627 15.50 21.55 -0.78
CA GLN A 627 16.35 22.22 0.19
C GLN A 627 16.26 21.48 1.51
N GLN A 628 17.40 21.07 2.05
CA GLN A 628 17.51 20.33 3.31
C GLN A 628 18.20 21.18 4.38
N PHE A 629 17.62 21.14 5.58
CA PHE A 629 18.18 21.80 6.76
C PHE A 629 18.19 20.83 7.93
N PHE A 630 19.16 20.99 8.83
CA PHE A 630 19.24 20.23 10.07
C PHE A 630 19.03 21.18 11.26
N VAL A 631 18.14 20.82 12.16
CA VAL A 631 17.92 21.49 13.44
C VAL A 631 18.47 20.59 14.53
N VAL A 632 19.63 20.93 15.07
CA VAL A 632 20.36 20.10 16.04
C VAL A 632 20.18 20.70 17.44
N PRO A 633 19.43 20.04 18.34
CA PRO A 633 19.27 20.50 19.70
C PRO A 633 20.59 20.44 20.46
N GLN A 634 20.86 21.43 21.31
CA GLN A 634 22.08 21.49 22.12
C GLN A 634 21.69 21.28 23.59
N PRO A 635 22.13 20.20 24.27
CA PRO A 635 21.79 19.93 25.65
C PRO A 635 22.19 21.12 26.55
N GLY A 636 21.24 21.58 27.37
CA GLY A 636 21.44 22.69 28.28
C GLY A 636 21.48 24.07 27.64
N ALA A 637 21.41 24.18 26.32
CA ALA A 637 21.34 25.45 25.60
C ALA A 637 19.88 25.89 25.36
N LYS A 638 19.66 27.21 25.29
CA LYS A 638 18.37 27.80 24.91
C LYS A 638 18.19 27.88 23.38
N LYS A 639 19.14 27.39 22.61
CA LYS A 639 19.17 27.50 21.15
C LYS A 639 19.62 26.17 20.54
N ALA A 640 19.01 25.78 19.44
CA ALA A 640 19.48 24.70 18.58
C ALA A 640 20.36 25.26 17.43
N LEU A 641 21.22 24.44 16.85
CA LEU A 641 21.94 24.80 15.63
C LEU A 641 21.03 24.57 14.43
N LEU A 642 20.95 25.52 13.51
CA LEU A 642 20.36 25.35 12.20
C LEU A 642 21.46 25.30 11.15
N LEU A 643 21.57 24.17 10.46
CA LEU A 643 22.59 23.91 9.45
C LEU A 643 21.93 23.70 8.09
N ASP A 644 22.62 24.12 7.01
CA ASP A 644 22.24 23.75 5.65
C ASP A 644 22.75 22.33 5.30
N ARG A 645 22.42 21.84 4.12
CA ARG A 645 22.86 20.51 3.60
C ARG A 645 24.39 20.33 3.52
N THR A 646 25.16 21.42 3.59
CA THR A 646 26.63 21.39 3.60
C THR A 646 27.20 21.47 5.01
N LEU A 647 26.34 21.35 6.03
CA LEU A 647 26.64 21.43 7.47
C LEU A 647 27.19 22.80 7.88
N LYS A 648 26.91 23.85 7.14
CA LYS A 648 27.27 25.22 7.51
C LYS A 648 26.11 25.86 8.28
N PRO A 649 26.40 26.53 9.41
CA PRO A 649 25.38 27.29 10.12
C PRO A 649 24.78 28.39 9.23
N LEU A 650 23.45 28.51 9.26
CA LEU A 650 22.76 29.62 8.61
C LEU A 650 22.98 30.88 9.44
N PRO A 651 23.26 32.06 8.82
CA PRO A 651 23.41 33.30 9.54
C PRO A 651 22.17 33.62 10.42
N ALA A 652 22.36 34.13 11.61
CA ALA A 652 21.28 34.46 12.55
C ALA A 652 20.24 35.44 11.95
N ALA A 653 20.63 36.24 10.96
CA ALA A 653 19.74 37.14 10.22
C ALA A 653 18.75 36.41 9.33
N GLN A 654 18.96 35.11 9.01
CA GLN A 654 18.11 34.30 8.17
C GLN A 654 17.21 33.34 8.96
N SER A 655 17.47 33.14 10.26
CA SER A 655 16.68 32.24 11.10
C SER A 655 16.68 32.69 12.54
N ALA A 656 15.57 32.48 13.24
CA ALA A 656 15.45 32.57 14.69
C ALA A 656 15.16 31.20 15.25
N ILE A 657 15.94 30.74 16.24
CA ILE A 657 15.79 29.42 16.84
C ILE A 657 15.62 29.57 18.36
N ARG A 658 14.64 28.89 18.91
CA ARG A 658 14.43 28.72 20.34
C ARG A 658 14.30 27.25 20.66
N CYS A 659 15.03 26.78 21.67
CA CYS A 659 14.93 25.39 22.15
C CYS A 659 14.60 25.42 23.65
N ALA A 660 13.60 24.66 24.04
CA ALA A 660 13.16 24.52 25.42
C ALA A 660 12.78 23.05 25.69
N PRO A 661 12.83 22.57 26.95
CA PRO A 661 12.31 21.25 27.28
C PRO A 661 10.84 21.09 26.85
N SER A 662 10.46 19.91 26.40
CA SER A 662 9.08 19.62 25.99
C SER A 662 8.11 19.78 27.15
N LYS A 663 6.93 20.38 26.89
CA LYS A 663 5.85 20.52 27.89
C LYS A 663 5.21 19.18 28.27
N LYS A 664 5.42 18.13 27.48
CA LYS A 664 4.87 16.79 27.70
C LYS A 664 5.76 15.87 28.54
N GLY A 665 6.96 16.32 28.92
CA GLY A 665 7.88 15.55 29.77
C GLY A 665 9.29 15.42 29.20
N ALA A 666 9.70 14.24 28.78
CA ALA A 666 11.02 13.99 28.20
C ALA A 666 11.06 14.44 26.74
N GLY A 667 11.97 15.35 26.38
CA GLY A 667 12.13 15.82 25.01
C GLY A 667 12.52 17.29 24.91
N TYR A 668 12.24 17.90 23.75
CA TYR A 668 12.53 19.31 23.52
C TYR A 668 11.48 19.95 22.59
N GLU A 669 11.31 21.25 22.71
CA GLU A 669 10.54 22.06 21.78
C GLU A 669 11.48 23.02 21.03
N VAL A 670 11.25 23.15 19.73
CA VAL A 670 12.03 24.06 18.88
C VAL A 670 11.11 24.97 18.07
N GLU A 671 11.44 26.26 18.01
CA GLU A 671 10.82 27.22 17.09
C GLU A 671 11.87 27.63 16.05
N VAL A 672 11.53 27.54 14.77
CA VAL A 672 12.44 27.84 13.66
C VAL A 672 11.74 28.78 12.69
N GLU A 673 12.44 29.86 12.29
CA GLU A 673 11.99 30.74 11.22
C GLU A 673 13.01 30.74 10.09
N ILE A 674 12.61 30.21 8.91
CA ILE A 674 13.46 30.09 7.72
C ILE A 674 12.94 31.05 6.65
N PRO A 675 13.74 31.95 6.09
CA PRO A 675 13.33 32.76 4.94
C PRO A 675 12.90 31.91 3.77
N PHE A 676 11.78 32.21 3.09
CA PHE A 676 11.32 31.51 1.90
C PHE A 676 12.42 31.35 0.85
N LYS A 677 13.22 32.42 0.63
CA LYS A 677 14.36 32.38 -0.29
C LYS A 677 15.44 31.37 0.10
N ALA A 678 15.73 31.22 1.40
CA ALA A 678 16.70 30.22 1.87
C ALA A 678 16.17 28.78 1.66
N ALA A 679 14.87 28.59 1.78
CA ALA A 679 14.20 27.32 1.48
C ALA A 679 13.96 27.10 -0.03
N GLY A 680 14.49 27.97 -0.90
CA GLY A 680 14.32 27.83 -2.37
C GLY A 680 12.89 28.10 -2.84
N LEU A 681 12.10 28.82 -2.04
CA LEU A 681 10.68 29.05 -2.27
C LEU A 681 10.39 30.51 -2.65
N ASP A 682 9.33 30.73 -3.44
CA ASP A 682 8.82 32.07 -3.72
C ASP A 682 8.04 32.59 -2.49
N PRO A 683 8.42 33.75 -1.93
CA PRO A 683 7.68 34.36 -0.83
C PRO A 683 6.20 34.67 -1.15
N LYS A 684 5.81 34.73 -2.43
CA LYS A 684 4.42 34.94 -2.86
C LYS A 684 3.64 33.65 -3.08
N ALA A 685 4.31 32.48 -3.02
CA ALA A 685 3.62 31.20 -3.18
C ALA A 685 2.64 30.97 -2.01
N GLY A 686 1.42 30.60 -2.34
CA GLY A 686 0.38 30.25 -1.36
C GLY A 686 0.53 28.82 -0.82
N ASN A 687 1.44 28.01 -1.38
CA ASN A 687 1.69 26.65 -1.01
C ASN A 687 3.12 26.21 -1.37
N PHE A 688 3.60 25.17 -0.71
CA PHE A 688 4.90 24.54 -0.95
C PHE A 688 4.92 23.11 -0.42
N LEU A 689 5.92 22.33 -0.82
CA LEU A 689 6.12 20.96 -0.34
C LEU A 689 7.04 20.96 0.87
N PHE A 690 6.68 20.14 1.86
CA PHE A 690 7.38 20.03 3.14
C PHE A 690 7.42 18.60 3.63
N ASP A 691 8.55 18.17 4.15
CA ASP A 691 8.67 16.98 4.98
C ASP A 691 9.61 17.26 6.16
N ILE A 692 9.48 16.45 7.20
CA ILE A 692 10.31 16.52 8.40
C ILE A 692 10.62 15.12 8.89
N TYR A 693 11.90 14.86 9.15
CA TYR A 693 12.36 13.66 9.82
C TYR A 693 12.78 14.00 11.24
N ALA A 694 12.25 13.26 12.21
CA ALA A 694 12.69 13.32 13.60
C ALA A 694 13.64 12.15 13.88
N ARG A 695 14.87 12.45 14.24
CA ARG A 695 15.89 11.49 14.67
C ARG A 695 15.94 11.48 16.19
N LEU A 696 15.66 10.32 16.80
CA LEU A 696 15.54 10.14 18.25
C LEU A 696 16.62 9.19 18.74
N THR A 697 17.45 9.64 19.69
CA THR A 697 18.52 8.79 20.27
C THR A 697 18.07 8.02 21.50
N ALA A 698 16.93 8.34 22.10
CA ALA A 698 16.38 7.60 23.23
C ALA A 698 16.05 6.13 22.92
N LEU A 699 15.82 5.80 21.64
CA LEU A 699 15.44 4.46 21.16
C LEU A 699 16.62 3.65 20.59
N GLY A 700 17.85 4.12 20.76
CA GLY A 700 19.07 3.50 20.24
C GLY A 700 19.97 4.51 19.52
N ASP A 701 21.09 4.06 18.94
CA ASP A 701 21.87 4.89 18.04
C ASP A 701 21.11 5.12 16.73
N ALA A 702 21.45 6.18 16.00
CA ALA A 702 20.73 6.61 14.81
C ALA A 702 20.71 5.57 13.67
N HIS A 703 21.57 4.54 13.75
CA HIS A 703 21.57 3.41 12.82
C HIS A 703 20.63 2.28 13.23
N SER A 704 20.25 2.21 14.50
CA SER A 704 19.45 1.10 15.03
C SER A 704 18.03 1.47 15.40
N GLY A 705 17.60 2.73 15.19
CA GLY A 705 16.26 2.74 15.54
C GLY A 705 15.36 3.89 15.57
N GLY A 706 15.68 5.05 15.56
CA GLY A 706 14.68 6.03 15.94
C GLY A 706 14.45 7.17 14.95
N SER A 707 13.96 6.90 13.74
CA SER A 707 13.55 8.00 12.87
C SER A 707 12.13 7.86 12.35
N GLY A 708 11.34 8.92 12.50
CA GLY A 708 10.02 9.06 11.90
C GLY A 708 10.01 10.17 10.87
N SER A 709 9.14 10.10 9.88
CA SER A 709 8.90 11.17 8.93
C SER A 709 7.42 11.53 8.87
N LEU A 710 7.12 12.78 8.48
CA LEU A 710 5.75 13.24 8.29
C LEU A 710 5.06 12.53 7.13
N SER A 711 5.79 12.33 6.02
CA SER A 711 5.27 11.65 4.84
C SER A 711 5.22 10.12 4.97
N GLY A 712 5.89 9.55 5.98
CA GLY A 712 6.12 8.10 6.08
C GLY A 712 7.19 7.58 5.13
N HIS A 713 7.86 8.46 4.35
CA HIS A 713 8.88 8.12 3.36
C HIS A 713 10.20 8.82 3.66
N PHE A 714 11.31 8.07 3.65
CA PHE A 714 12.65 8.61 3.91
C PHE A 714 13.38 9.09 2.65
N GLU A 715 12.68 9.22 1.52
CA GLU A 715 13.25 9.61 0.23
C GLU A 715 12.99 11.08 -0.13
N SER A 716 12.32 11.85 0.73
CA SER A 716 12.00 13.27 0.49
C SER A 716 13.23 14.16 0.29
N HIS A 717 14.42 13.70 0.72
CA HIS A 717 15.69 14.40 0.49
C HIS A 717 16.14 14.36 -0.98
N VAL A 718 15.63 13.43 -1.77
CA VAL A 718 15.96 13.27 -3.20
C VAL A 718 14.76 13.43 -4.12
N ASP A 719 13.54 13.13 -3.62
CA ASP A 719 12.29 13.21 -4.39
C ASP A 719 11.19 13.91 -3.61
N SER A 720 10.91 15.15 -3.97
CA SER A 720 9.87 15.99 -3.35
C SER A 720 8.45 15.46 -3.57
N SER A 721 8.24 14.48 -4.46
CA SER A 721 6.92 13.89 -4.70
C SER A 721 6.35 13.16 -3.48
N TYR A 722 7.18 12.80 -2.50
CA TYR A 722 6.77 12.20 -1.24
C TYR A 722 6.39 13.23 -0.15
N SER A 723 6.74 14.50 -0.33
CA SER A 723 6.51 15.52 0.71
C SER A 723 5.04 15.93 0.83
N ALA A 724 4.63 16.35 2.02
CA ALA A 724 3.31 16.92 2.25
C ALA A 724 3.15 18.28 1.57
N LEU A 725 1.93 18.63 1.17
CA LEU A 725 1.59 19.93 0.64
C LEU A 725 1.14 20.86 1.78
N VAL A 726 1.82 21.97 1.96
CA VAL A 726 1.43 23.01 2.93
C VAL A 726 0.66 24.12 2.21
N GLU A 727 -0.58 24.35 2.62
CA GLU A 727 -1.45 25.43 2.13
C GLU A 727 -1.51 26.54 3.19
N THR A 728 -0.80 27.64 2.98
CA THR A 728 -0.71 28.76 3.94
C THR A 728 -1.61 29.95 3.58
N GLY A 729 -2.37 29.87 2.51
CA GLY A 729 -3.06 31.02 1.91
C GLY A 729 -2.10 31.95 1.15
N ALA A 730 -2.63 32.76 0.24
CA ALA A 730 -1.85 33.80 -0.43
C ALA A 730 -1.44 34.87 0.61
N ALA A 731 -0.29 35.51 0.43
CA ALA A 731 0.07 36.69 1.20
C ALA A 731 -0.95 37.79 0.87
N GLU A 732 -1.66 38.31 1.88
CA GLU A 732 -2.44 39.53 1.78
C GLU A 732 -1.55 40.73 1.42
#